data_8f9a31a6494c328a257aec38e1aafb01
#
_entry.id   8f9a31a6494c328a257aec38e1aafb01
#
_cell.length_a   1.000
_cell.length_b   1.000
_cell.length_c   1.000
_cell.angle_alpha   90.00
_cell.angle_beta   90.00
_cell.angle_gamma   90.00
#
_symmetry.space_group_name_H-M   'P 1'
#
loop_
_entity.id
_entity.type
_entity.pdbx_description
1 polymer ?
#
loop_
_entity_poly.entity_id
_entity_poly.type
_entity_poly.pdbx_seq_one_letter_code
_entity_poly.pdbx_strand_id
1 'polypeptide(L)'
;MSPRLLATVALLPLLLAALPAAAQEGPTPDATLLDEVVVTASRIETPRSAIAATVELIDAEAIVQQTALAASAVDTVAALVPSFSPTRQKLSGFGETLRGRSPLYLVDGVPQSTPLRDDSRDGYTIDPFFIDRVEVIFGSNAIQGIGATGGVVNYVTARKPSEAEGLTGRMMAQVTTDDELQGDGVGAKIAAIGGRDFGAFDLTVGAAFETRGAYYDADGSRVGFDGAQGEVQDSQAVSLLARGGWDLGGDRRLEGWVNRFDLEGDGDYVTVAGDRATGVPTTAVRGAAPGEQPSNAVTTAALTYTDRDLFGGVLRAQVFAHDYQGVFGGGSFPDFQDPRIATVGTLFDQSANNSEKLGFKIDWQGQVPGLAGLKALVGLDGLRDRTYQELILTGRNWVPETAYESLSPFLQLNQSVLAGRLSLSAGVRRESAKLKVDDFQTLYAYGPQTVAGGEPGFEETLFNIGAAFEVTPALLVYGSFAQGFTMPDVGRVLRGINRPNQDVDTFLTVEPVVSDNTEVGVEYRGARVELSAAVFRSEAERGSLLNRLPSGIFEVQRQATRIDGLELKGLWRATDALTLGGSYAALDGQSDSDGDGDLDRDLNGANISPDRLLLWGEYETGPIALRLQAQTYLARDFDGEPAANGFEGYTVLDAVARYEAGFGTVSLGVQNLLDEQYISYFSDTQGPTDNLRFFAGRGRTATVTLTRSF
;
A
#
# COMPACT_ATOMS: atom_id res chain seq x y z
N MET A 1 0.29 -14.24 -24.40
CA MET A 1 1.29 -14.72 -23.40
C MET A 1 2.67 -14.56 -24.03
N SER A 2 3.46 -13.64 -23.49
CA SER A 2 4.79 -13.41 -24.00
C SER A 2 5.68 -14.67 -23.87
N PRO A 3 6.69 -14.88 -24.74
CA PRO A 3 7.59 -16.03 -24.64
C PRO A 3 8.31 -16.16 -23.29
N ARG A 4 8.41 -15.07 -22.53
CA ARG A 4 9.03 -15.02 -21.20
C ARG A 4 8.20 -15.74 -20.14
N LEU A 5 6.88 -15.58 -20.15
CA LEU A 5 5.98 -16.29 -19.22
C LEU A 5 5.87 -17.79 -19.51
N LEU A 6 5.90 -18.19 -20.79
CA LEU A 6 5.90 -19.60 -21.20
C LEU A 6 7.16 -20.35 -20.75
N ALA A 7 8.33 -19.70 -20.76
CA ALA A 7 9.57 -20.29 -20.26
C ALA A 7 9.55 -20.50 -18.75
N THR A 8 8.86 -19.62 -18.00
CA THR A 8 8.78 -19.68 -16.52
C THR A 8 7.74 -20.71 -16.07
N VAL A 9 6.63 -20.85 -16.79
CA VAL A 9 5.61 -21.89 -16.50
C VAL A 9 6.13 -23.31 -16.78
N ALA A 10 7.08 -23.45 -17.71
CA ALA A 10 7.72 -24.76 -18.01
C ALA A 10 8.65 -25.25 -16.89
N LEU A 11 9.08 -24.40 -15.97
CA LEU A 11 9.92 -24.76 -14.82
C LEU A 11 9.11 -25.26 -13.60
N LEU A 12 7.80 -25.01 -13.55
CA LEU A 12 6.93 -25.44 -12.46
C LEU A 12 6.88 -26.97 -12.27
N PRO A 13 6.78 -27.82 -13.33
CA PRO A 13 6.83 -29.27 -13.16
C PRO A 13 8.22 -29.81 -12.80
N LEU A 14 9.30 -29.07 -13.05
CA LEU A 14 10.65 -29.46 -12.65
C LEU A 14 10.92 -29.23 -11.14
N LEU A 15 10.31 -28.21 -10.55
CA LEU A 15 10.39 -27.98 -9.10
C LEU A 15 9.59 -29.00 -8.30
N LEU A 16 8.45 -29.46 -8.83
CA LEU A 16 7.65 -30.53 -8.21
C LEU A 16 8.30 -31.93 -8.31
N ALA A 17 9.16 -32.15 -9.33
CA ALA A 17 9.87 -33.42 -9.51
C ALA A 17 11.13 -33.57 -8.63
N ALA A 18 11.59 -32.51 -7.96
CA ALA A 18 12.78 -32.50 -7.11
C ALA A 18 12.49 -32.71 -5.62
N LEU A 19 11.26 -33.02 -5.24
CA LEU A 19 10.94 -33.36 -3.84
C LEU A 19 11.53 -34.73 -3.50
N PRO A 20 12.42 -34.85 -2.50
CA PRO A 20 12.98 -36.14 -2.12
C PRO A 20 11.88 -37.02 -1.51
N ALA A 21 11.59 -38.12 -2.16
CA ALA A 21 10.81 -39.23 -1.56
C ALA A 21 11.67 -39.95 -0.52
N ALA A 22 11.66 -39.47 0.72
CA ALA A 22 12.05 -40.25 1.89
C ALA A 22 11.75 -39.46 3.17
N ALA A 23 10.64 -39.69 3.79
CA ALA A 23 10.51 -39.47 5.22
C ALA A 23 10.26 -40.85 5.86
N GLN A 24 11.28 -41.40 6.47
CA GLN A 24 11.08 -42.42 7.51
C GLN A 24 10.51 -41.69 8.73
N GLU A 25 9.38 -42.22 9.22
CA GLU A 25 8.74 -41.77 10.46
C GLU A 25 9.70 -41.98 11.65
N GLY A 26 10.30 -40.87 12.10
CA GLY A 26 10.77 -40.75 13.47
C GLY A 26 9.61 -40.27 14.35
N PRO A 27 9.65 -40.42 15.70
CA PRO A 27 8.56 -40.01 16.57
C PRO A 27 8.29 -38.52 16.34
N THR A 28 7.06 -38.21 15.95
CA THR A 28 6.51 -36.86 15.81
C THR A 28 6.86 -36.05 17.07
N PRO A 29 7.64 -34.96 16.97
CA PRO A 29 7.47 -33.85 17.90
C PRO A 29 6.02 -33.42 17.74
N ASP A 30 5.32 -33.16 18.85
CA ASP A 30 4.04 -32.48 18.84
C ASP A 30 4.13 -31.39 17.79
N ALA A 31 3.36 -31.54 16.71
CA ALA A 31 3.13 -30.44 15.80
C ALA A 31 2.44 -29.40 16.68
N THR A 32 3.19 -28.46 17.21
CA THR A 32 2.67 -27.18 17.60
C THR A 32 1.93 -26.74 16.36
N LEU A 33 0.61 -26.87 16.39
CA LEU A 33 -0.30 -26.22 15.49
C LEU A 33 0.24 -24.79 15.44
N LEU A 34 0.83 -24.41 14.29
CA LEU A 34 1.18 -23.04 14.01
C LEU A 34 -0.05 -22.26 14.41
N ASP A 35 0.07 -21.36 15.37
CA ASP A 35 -1.03 -20.51 15.84
C ASP A 35 -1.79 -20.08 14.60
N GLU A 36 -3.09 -20.39 14.59
CA GLU A 36 -3.92 -20.23 13.40
C GLU A 36 -3.92 -18.74 13.04
N VAL A 37 -3.07 -18.37 12.10
CA VAL A 37 -2.88 -16.99 11.72
C VAL A 37 -4.19 -16.48 11.14
N VAL A 38 -4.83 -15.59 11.89
CA VAL A 38 -6.14 -15.04 11.57
C VAL A 38 -5.95 -13.75 10.82
N VAL A 39 -6.49 -13.69 9.61
CA VAL A 39 -6.49 -12.50 8.75
C VAL A 39 -7.77 -11.71 9.00
N THR A 40 -7.63 -10.49 9.47
CA THR A 40 -8.77 -9.58 9.73
C THR A 40 -9.15 -8.73 8.52
N ALA A 41 -8.23 -8.57 7.57
CA ALA A 41 -8.50 -7.90 6.30
C ALA A 41 -9.53 -8.63 5.42
N SER A 42 -9.90 -9.88 5.73
CA SER A 42 -11.01 -10.59 5.11
C SER A 42 -12.38 -10.26 5.72
N ARG A 43 -12.47 -9.28 6.61
CA ARG A 43 -13.61 -8.88 7.48
C ARG A 43 -14.01 -9.92 8.53
N ILE A 44 -13.52 -11.11 8.40
CA ILE A 44 -13.74 -12.21 9.33
C ILE A 44 -12.37 -12.67 9.79
N GLU A 45 -12.30 -13.07 11.03
CA GLU A 45 -11.18 -13.87 11.53
C GLU A 45 -11.20 -15.22 10.78
N THR A 46 -10.49 -15.29 9.66
CA THR A 46 -10.45 -16.46 8.79
C THR A 46 -9.07 -17.07 8.81
N PRO A 47 -8.97 -18.38 9.09
CA PRO A 47 -7.70 -19.08 8.99
C PRO A 47 -7.10 -18.94 7.59
N ARG A 48 -5.78 -18.76 7.50
CA ARG A 48 -5.08 -18.66 6.23
C ARG A 48 -5.43 -19.81 5.26
N SER A 49 -5.55 -21.02 5.76
CA SER A 49 -5.87 -22.23 4.98
C SER A 49 -7.26 -22.21 4.34
N ALA A 50 -8.16 -21.35 4.81
CA ALA A 50 -9.50 -21.21 4.26
C ALA A 50 -9.65 -20.02 3.28
N ILE A 51 -8.58 -19.26 3.03
CA ILE A 51 -8.57 -18.13 2.09
C ILE A 51 -8.01 -18.63 0.76
N ALA A 52 -8.84 -18.59 -0.27
CA ALA A 52 -8.45 -18.98 -1.64
C ALA A 52 -7.80 -17.80 -2.40
N ALA A 53 -6.78 -17.19 -1.83
CA ALA A 53 -6.00 -16.09 -2.42
C ALA A 53 -4.60 -16.06 -1.82
N THR A 54 -3.63 -15.46 -2.47
CA THR A 54 -2.34 -15.16 -1.86
C THR A 54 -2.53 -14.17 -0.71
N VAL A 55 -1.93 -14.46 0.44
CA VAL A 55 -1.92 -13.57 1.61
C VAL A 55 -0.51 -13.50 2.17
N GLU A 56 -0.03 -12.28 2.41
CA GLU A 56 1.23 -12.02 3.09
C GLU A 56 0.94 -11.38 4.45
N LEU A 57 1.65 -11.87 5.47
CA LEU A 57 1.62 -11.29 6.81
C LEU A 57 3.01 -10.83 7.17
N ILE A 58 3.14 -9.53 7.38
CA ILE A 58 4.37 -8.91 7.87
C ILE A 58 4.14 -8.67 9.35
N ASP A 59 4.83 -9.42 10.18
CA ASP A 59 4.69 -9.34 11.64
C ASP A 59 5.46 -8.15 12.25
N ALA A 60 5.25 -7.94 13.54
CA ALA A 60 5.90 -6.85 14.27
C ALA A 60 7.43 -6.94 14.24
N GLU A 61 8.00 -8.14 14.21
CA GLU A 61 9.45 -8.32 14.16
C GLU A 61 10.03 -7.89 12.82
N ALA A 62 9.42 -8.31 11.70
CA ALA A 62 9.79 -7.89 10.36
C ALA A 62 9.62 -6.37 10.18
N ILE A 63 8.57 -5.75 10.75
CA ILE A 63 8.38 -4.30 10.74
C ILE A 63 9.52 -3.61 11.50
N VAL A 64 9.87 -4.07 12.69
CA VAL A 64 10.97 -3.49 13.48
C VAL A 64 12.32 -3.63 12.76
N GLN A 65 12.56 -4.76 12.11
CA GLN A 65 13.78 -4.96 11.30
C GLN A 65 13.81 -3.98 10.11
N GLN A 66 12.70 -3.82 9.41
CA GLN A 66 12.62 -2.93 8.25
C GLN A 66 12.64 -1.44 8.64
N THR A 67 12.15 -1.05 9.82
CA THR A 67 12.24 0.36 10.27
C THR A 67 13.66 0.82 10.53
N ALA A 68 14.64 -0.09 10.65
CA ALA A 68 16.06 0.24 10.63
C ALA A 68 16.63 0.53 9.21
N LEU A 69 15.82 0.24 8.16
CA LEU A 69 16.19 0.38 6.75
C LEU A 69 15.22 1.29 5.98
N ALA A 70 13.96 1.36 6.38
CA ALA A 70 12.87 2.04 5.68
C ALA A 70 12.23 3.13 6.55
N ALA A 71 11.88 4.26 5.93
CA ALA A 71 11.38 5.43 6.64
C ALA A 71 9.87 5.40 6.92
N SER A 72 9.08 4.57 6.21
CA SER A 72 7.61 4.57 6.31
C SER A 72 7.02 3.16 6.33
N ALA A 73 5.72 3.07 6.66
CA ALA A 73 4.99 1.81 6.61
C ALA A 73 4.88 1.27 5.18
N VAL A 74 4.65 2.14 4.19
CA VAL A 74 4.55 1.74 2.79
C VAL A 74 5.91 1.27 2.23
N ASP A 75 7.03 1.89 2.64
CA ASP A 75 8.37 1.43 2.24
C ASP A 75 8.67 0.03 2.81
N THR A 76 8.16 -0.27 4.02
CA THR A 76 8.26 -1.62 4.61
C THR A 76 7.53 -2.66 3.74
N VAL A 77 6.32 -2.35 3.25
CA VAL A 77 5.58 -3.22 2.32
C VAL A 77 6.34 -3.35 1.01
N ALA A 78 6.82 -2.23 0.44
CA ALA A 78 7.60 -2.23 -0.79
C ALA A 78 8.87 -3.08 -0.70
N ALA A 79 9.55 -3.08 0.45
CA ALA A 79 10.76 -3.88 0.66
C ALA A 79 10.48 -5.39 0.73
N LEU A 80 9.38 -5.81 1.35
CA LEU A 80 9.09 -7.22 1.67
C LEU A 80 8.16 -7.91 0.68
N VAL A 81 7.40 -7.16 -0.13
CA VAL A 81 6.42 -7.68 -1.09
C VAL A 81 6.88 -7.37 -2.52
N PRO A 82 7.50 -8.32 -3.26
CA PRO A 82 8.09 -8.03 -4.57
C PRO A 82 7.10 -7.62 -5.66
N SER A 83 5.83 -8.00 -5.59
CA SER A 83 4.78 -7.55 -6.51
C SER A 83 4.13 -6.22 -6.14
N PHE A 84 4.56 -5.61 -5.05
CA PHE A 84 4.29 -4.21 -4.74
C PHE A 84 5.31 -3.31 -5.45
N SER A 85 4.93 -2.10 -5.83
CA SER A 85 5.83 -1.16 -6.52
C SER A 85 7.07 -0.81 -5.68
N PRO A 86 8.24 -0.56 -6.33
CA PRO A 86 9.42 -0.10 -5.61
C PRO A 86 9.17 1.21 -4.87
N THR A 87 9.86 1.39 -3.74
CA THR A 87 9.80 2.66 -3.01
C THR A 87 10.29 3.82 -3.87
N ARG A 88 9.65 4.96 -3.74
CA ARG A 88 10.03 6.20 -4.43
C ARG A 88 10.98 7.05 -3.63
N GLN A 89 11.10 6.78 -2.31
CA GLN A 89 11.84 7.60 -1.36
C GLN A 89 11.41 9.09 -1.38
N LYS A 90 10.15 9.33 -1.77
CA LYS A 90 9.49 10.64 -1.91
C LYS A 90 8.13 10.59 -1.23
N LEU A 91 7.60 11.73 -0.81
CA LEU A 91 6.24 11.82 -0.30
C LEU A 91 5.25 11.81 -1.48
N SER A 92 4.99 10.65 -2.02
CA SER A 92 4.16 10.47 -3.22
C SER A 92 3.59 9.06 -3.29
N GLY A 93 2.31 8.93 -3.60
CA GLY A 93 1.65 7.68 -3.95
C GLY A 93 1.59 7.42 -5.46
N PHE A 94 2.20 8.29 -6.27
CA PHE A 94 2.14 8.15 -7.72
C PHE A 94 2.85 6.87 -8.19
N GLY A 95 2.13 6.02 -8.94
CA GLY A 95 2.63 4.74 -9.41
C GLY A 95 2.74 3.65 -8.33
N GLU A 96 2.20 3.86 -7.13
CA GLU A 96 2.06 2.80 -6.14
C GLU A 96 1.04 1.76 -6.61
N THR A 97 1.51 0.54 -6.83
CA THR A 97 0.66 -0.56 -7.27
C THR A 97 1.00 -1.85 -6.51
N LEU A 98 0.00 -2.68 -6.32
CA LEU A 98 0.13 -4.08 -5.94
C LEU A 98 -0.35 -4.93 -7.11
N ARG A 99 0.52 -5.78 -7.66
CA ARG A 99 0.24 -6.54 -8.90
C ARG A 99 -0.18 -5.64 -10.08
N GLY A 100 0.39 -4.42 -10.15
CA GLY A 100 0.13 -3.46 -11.23
C GLY A 100 -1.21 -2.72 -11.14
N ARG A 101 -1.95 -2.82 -10.01
CA ARG A 101 -3.18 -2.07 -9.77
C ARG A 101 -3.15 -1.40 -8.40
N SER A 102 -3.94 -0.34 -8.24
CA SER A 102 -3.99 0.41 -6.98
C SER A 102 -4.46 -0.47 -5.82
N PRO A 103 -3.73 -0.53 -4.69
CA PRO A 103 -4.18 -1.22 -3.49
C PRO A 103 -5.15 -0.36 -2.67
N LEU A 104 -6.03 -1.01 -1.91
CA LEU A 104 -6.82 -0.37 -0.88
C LEU A 104 -6.03 -0.38 0.44
N TYR A 105 -5.68 0.79 0.95
CA TYR A 105 -5.06 0.92 2.27
C TYR A 105 -6.11 1.01 3.38
N LEU A 106 -5.90 0.26 4.43
CA LEU A 106 -6.74 0.26 5.63
C LEU A 106 -5.88 0.45 6.89
N VAL A 107 -6.44 1.10 7.90
CA VAL A 107 -5.94 1.06 9.28
C VAL A 107 -7.03 0.45 10.15
N ASP A 108 -6.78 -0.72 10.74
CA ASP A 108 -7.79 -1.52 11.48
C ASP A 108 -9.13 -1.65 10.72
N GLY A 109 -9.05 -1.85 9.41
CA GLY A 109 -10.20 -2.00 8.54
C GLY A 109 -10.88 -0.69 8.13
N VAL A 110 -10.39 0.49 8.53
CA VAL A 110 -10.91 1.81 8.10
C VAL A 110 -10.18 2.25 6.83
N PRO A 111 -10.91 2.55 5.72
CA PRO A 111 -10.30 2.97 4.47
C PRO A 111 -9.51 4.28 4.60
N GLN A 112 -8.28 4.26 4.14
CA GLN A 112 -7.40 5.42 4.01
C GLN A 112 -7.44 5.97 2.59
N SER A 113 -7.55 5.08 1.59
CA SER A 113 -7.54 5.44 0.17
C SER A 113 -8.68 6.34 -0.23
N THR A 114 -8.40 7.25 -1.13
CA THR A 114 -9.35 8.24 -1.65
C THR A 114 -9.96 7.72 -2.95
N PRO A 115 -11.25 7.35 -3.00
CA PRO A 115 -11.85 6.66 -4.14
C PRO A 115 -11.97 7.50 -5.41
N LEU A 116 -11.86 8.83 -5.30
CA LEU A 116 -12.04 9.77 -6.40
C LEU A 116 -10.73 10.38 -6.91
N ARG A 117 -9.59 10.01 -6.31
CA ARG A 117 -8.28 10.54 -6.66
C ARG A 117 -7.25 9.41 -6.71
N ASP A 118 -6.73 9.15 -7.88
CA ASP A 118 -5.57 8.27 -8.05
C ASP A 118 -4.29 8.96 -7.55
N ASP A 119 -3.33 8.17 -7.09
CA ASP A 119 -2.00 8.61 -6.63
C ASP A 119 -2.04 9.57 -5.43
N SER A 120 -3.03 9.43 -4.57
CA SER A 120 -3.02 10.04 -3.26
C SER A 120 -1.94 9.38 -2.39
N ARG A 121 -1.52 10.04 -1.31
CA ARG A 121 -0.46 9.54 -0.41
C ARG A 121 -1.03 8.63 0.67
N ASP A 122 -1.85 7.68 0.26
CA ASP A 122 -2.70 6.83 1.13
C ASP A 122 -1.88 5.88 2.01
N GLY A 123 -0.65 5.53 1.59
CA GLY A 123 0.29 4.73 2.38
C GLY A 123 0.99 5.50 3.50
N TYR A 124 0.90 6.83 3.52
CA TYR A 124 1.54 7.72 4.52
C TYR A 124 0.51 8.24 5.53
N THR A 125 -0.12 7.35 6.27
CA THR A 125 -1.24 7.68 7.18
C THR A 125 -1.04 7.22 8.62
N ILE A 126 0.02 6.45 8.90
CA ILE A 126 0.34 5.93 10.23
C ILE A 126 1.85 5.74 10.41
N ASP A 127 2.34 5.95 11.62
CA ASP A 127 3.73 5.63 11.97
C ASP A 127 3.92 4.12 12.11
N PRO A 128 4.97 3.51 11.46
CA PRO A 128 5.22 2.07 11.53
C PRO A 128 5.44 1.55 12.96
N PHE A 129 5.86 2.39 13.91
CA PHE A 129 6.02 2.02 15.31
C PHE A 129 4.70 1.61 15.97
N PHE A 130 3.56 2.08 15.48
CA PHE A 130 2.25 1.73 16.00
C PHE A 130 1.62 0.51 15.35
N ILE A 131 2.28 -0.08 14.36
CA ILE A 131 1.77 -1.25 13.65
C ILE A 131 2.24 -2.53 14.36
N ASP A 132 1.32 -3.44 14.59
CA ASP A 132 1.56 -4.77 15.13
C ASP A 132 1.82 -5.79 14.02
N ARG A 133 1.08 -5.67 12.91
CA ARG A 133 1.29 -6.45 11.69
C ARG A 133 0.68 -5.74 10.49
N VAL A 134 1.18 -6.08 9.31
CA VAL A 134 0.55 -5.70 8.04
C VAL A 134 -0.03 -6.95 7.39
N GLU A 135 -1.31 -6.87 7.02
CA GLU A 135 -2.00 -7.93 6.29
C GLU A 135 -2.14 -7.49 4.84
N VAL A 136 -1.53 -8.22 3.90
CA VAL A 136 -1.65 -7.97 2.46
C VAL A 136 -2.46 -9.11 1.84
N ILE A 137 -3.64 -8.79 1.31
CA ILE A 137 -4.45 -9.72 0.51
C ILE A 137 -4.30 -9.29 -0.94
N PHE A 138 -3.81 -10.21 -1.77
CA PHE A 138 -3.51 -9.92 -3.16
C PHE A 138 -4.71 -10.12 -4.07
N GLY A 139 -4.75 -9.33 -5.15
CA GLY A 139 -5.79 -9.38 -6.16
C GLY A 139 -7.09 -8.70 -5.73
N SER A 140 -8.02 -8.62 -6.64
CA SER A 140 -9.31 -7.96 -6.42
C SER A 140 -10.08 -8.53 -5.24
N ASN A 141 -10.78 -7.67 -4.49
CA ASN A 141 -11.55 -8.07 -3.33
C ASN A 141 -12.90 -7.33 -3.26
N ALA A 142 -13.94 -7.94 -3.80
CA ALA A 142 -15.29 -7.37 -3.85
C ALA A 142 -15.83 -6.98 -2.46
N ILE A 143 -15.53 -7.78 -1.42
CA ILE A 143 -16.13 -7.59 -0.08
C ILE A 143 -15.58 -6.36 0.62
N GLN A 144 -14.36 -5.94 0.30
CA GLN A 144 -13.76 -4.75 0.91
C GLN A 144 -14.30 -3.43 0.33
N GLY A 145 -14.93 -3.48 -0.85
CA GLY A 145 -15.54 -2.32 -1.49
C GLY A 145 -14.60 -1.58 -2.43
N ILE A 146 -14.85 -0.30 -2.61
CA ILE A 146 -14.15 0.54 -3.58
C ILE A 146 -12.64 0.64 -3.30
N GLY A 147 -11.84 0.58 -4.39
CA GLY A 147 -10.39 0.72 -4.35
C GLY A 147 -9.61 -0.59 -4.25
N ALA A 148 -10.26 -1.73 -3.97
CA ALA A 148 -9.60 -3.02 -3.82
C ALA A 148 -9.42 -3.75 -5.18
N THR A 149 -8.74 -3.13 -6.15
CA THR A 149 -8.47 -3.71 -7.48
C THR A 149 -7.14 -4.46 -7.54
N GLY A 150 -6.09 -3.94 -6.89
CA GLY A 150 -4.78 -4.60 -6.77
C GLY A 150 -4.70 -5.52 -5.56
N GLY A 151 -5.49 -5.25 -4.56
CA GLY A 151 -5.52 -5.96 -3.28
C GLY A 151 -5.78 -5.03 -2.12
N VAL A 152 -5.53 -5.53 -0.93
CA VAL A 152 -5.73 -4.80 0.33
C VAL A 152 -4.45 -4.81 1.14
N VAL A 153 -4.04 -3.65 1.63
CA VAL A 153 -2.95 -3.47 2.59
C VAL A 153 -3.56 -2.95 3.89
N ASN A 154 -3.69 -3.80 4.90
CA ASN A 154 -4.29 -3.44 6.18
C ASN A 154 -3.23 -3.33 7.27
N TYR A 155 -3.02 -2.12 7.77
CA TYR A 155 -2.19 -1.85 8.94
C TYR A 155 -2.98 -2.15 10.20
N VAL A 156 -2.65 -3.21 10.90
CA VAL A 156 -3.26 -3.55 12.19
C VAL A 156 -2.46 -2.92 13.30
N THR A 157 -3.09 -2.04 14.06
CA THR A 157 -2.40 -1.27 15.10
C THR A 157 -2.14 -2.10 16.35
N ALA A 158 -1.06 -1.76 17.04
CA ALA A 158 -0.65 -2.42 18.27
C ALA A 158 -1.71 -2.32 19.36
N ARG A 159 -1.91 -3.44 20.06
CA ARG A 159 -2.84 -3.58 21.19
C ARG A 159 -2.06 -4.07 22.39
N LYS A 160 -2.58 -3.82 23.59
CA LYS A 160 -2.07 -4.46 24.79
C LYS A 160 -2.27 -5.98 24.70
N PRO A 161 -1.25 -6.81 25.00
CA PRO A 161 -1.45 -8.24 25.15
C PRO A 161 -2.50 -8.54 26.24
N SER A 162 -3.49 -9.37 25.93
CA SER A 162 -4.63 -9.65 26.82
C SER A 162 -4.23 -10.33 28.14
N GLU A 163 -3.11 -11.05 28.17
CA GLU A 163 -2.61 -11.82 29.32
C GLU A 163 -1.63 -11.06 30.22
N ALA A 164 -1.21 -9.85 29.80
CA ALA A 164 -0.23 -9.09 30.55
C ALA A 164 -0.86 -8.31 31.72
N GLU A 165 -0.42 -8.57 32.93
CA GLU A 165 -0.79 -7.80 34.11
C GLU A 165 -0.02 -6.47 34.17
N GLY A 166 -0.71 -5.38 34.53
CA GLY A 166 -0.10 -4.08 34.73
C GLY A 166 0.06 -3.24 33.46
N LEU A 167 0.99 -2.28 33.52
CA LEU A 167 1.37 -1.45 32.37
C LEU A 167 2.40 -2.21 31.53
N THR A 168 2.11 -2.38 30.26
CA THR A 168 3.04 -2.97 29.30
C THR A 168 3.21 -2.04 28.11
N GLY A 169 4.35 -2.10 27.47
CA GLY A 169 4.61 -1.25 26.33
C GLY A 169 6.02 -1.38 25.80
N ARG A 170 6.34 -0.54 24.83
CA ARG A 170 7.69 -0.41 24.26
C ARG A 170 8.04 1.06 24.03
N MET A 171 9.30 1.37 24.11
CA MET A 171 9.87 2.67 23.74
C MET A 171 11.05 2.47 22.81
N MET A 172 11.30 3.45 21.95
CA MET A 172 12.34 3.42 20.94
C MET A 172 13.02 4.78 20.87
N ALA A 173 14.35 4.75 20.70
CA ALA A 173 15.16 5.88 20.29
C ALA A 173 16.02 5.44 19.10
N GLN A 174 16.06 6.25 18.04
CA GLN A 174 16.73 5.92 16.79
C GLN A 174 17.51 7.14 16.29
N VAL A 175 18.67 6.89 15.69
CA VAL A 175 19.47 7.88 14.97
C VAL A 175 19.90 7.29 13.64
N THR A 176 19.72 8.05 12.57
CA THR A 176 20.08 7.67 11.20
C THR A 176 21.05 8.69 10.62
N THR A 177 22.04 8.22 9.87
CA THR A 177 23.00 9.07 9.18
C THR A 177 23.50 8.40 7.90
N ASP A 178 23.98 9.19 6.95
CA ASP A 178 24.78 8.71 5.82
C ASP A 178 26.17 8.25 6.29
N ASP A 179 26.93 7.58 5.43
CA ASP A 179 28.22 7.00 5.77
C ASP A 179 29.35 8.04 5.90
N GLU A 180 29.20 9.22 5.31
CA GLU A 180 30.13 10.34 5.47
C GLU A 180 29.84 11.20 6.71
N LEU A 181 28.80 10.88 7.49
CA LEU A 181 28.36 11.59 8.69
C LEU A 181 28.06 13.07 8.41
N GLN A 182 27.41 13.37 7.29
CA GLN A 182 27.02 14.72 6.91
C GLN A 182 26.00 15.26 7.93
N GLY A 183 26.30 16.43 8.50
CA GLY A 183 25.53 16.95 9.64
C GLY A 183 24.05 17.24 9.33
N ASP A 184 23.71 17.55 8.07
CA ASP A 184 22.34 17.74 7.58
C ASP A 184 21.67 16.46 7.06
N GLY A 185 22.43 15.35 6.98
CA GLY A 185 21.91 14.00 6.72
C GLY A 185 21.42 13.26 7.98
N VAL A 186 21.63 13.83 9.18
CA VAL A 186 21.27 13.18 10.44
C VAL A 186 19.77 13.27 10.68
N GLY A 187 19.15 12.11 10.90
CA GLY A 187 17.77 11.96 11.37
C GLY A 187 17.71 11.35 12.78
N ALA A 188 16.62 11.61 13.49
CA ALA A 188 16.38 11.04 14.82
C ALA A 188 14.90 10.74 15.03
N LYS A 189 14.60 9.66 15.76
CA LYS A 189 13.23 9.27 16.14
C LYS A 189 13.18 8.88 17.61
N ILE A 190 12.14 9.33 18.29
CA ILE A 190 11.73 8.82 19.60
C ILE A 190 10.27 8.39 19.52
N ALA A 191 9.96 7.23 20.09
CA ALA A 191 8.60 6.73 20.11
C ALA A 191 8.33 5.93 21.38
N ALA A 192 7.11 5.94 21.85
CA ALA A 192 6.65 5.13 22.95
C ALA A 192 5.18 4.73 22.74
N ILE A 193 4.84 3.50 23.12
CA ILE A 193 3.47 3.00 23.18
C ILE A 193 3.33 2.16 24.43
N GLY A 194 2.23 2.35 25.16
CA GLY A 194 1.96 1.54 26.36
C GLY A 194 0.48 1.37 26.58
N GLY A 195 0.11 0.26 27.19
CA GLY A 195 -1.27 -0.09 27.48
C GLY A 195 -1.43 -0.75 28.83
N ARG A 196 -2.63 -0.58 29.41
CA ARG A 196 -3.03 -1.20 30.67
C ARG A 196 -4.46 -1.67 30.63
N ASP A 197 -4.67 -2.80 31.28
CA ASP A 197 -5.97 -3.35 31.55
C ASP A 197 -6.43 -2.95 32.95
N PHE A 198 -7.66 -2.47 33.07
CA PHE A 198 -8.32 -2.07 34.31
C PHE A 198 -9.50 -3.01 34.63
N GLY A 199 -9.53 -4.20 34.05
CA GLY A 199 -10.60 -5.19 34.18
C GLY A 199 -11.63 -5.06 33.05
N ALA A 200 -12.73 -4.36 33.28
CA ALA A 200 -13.73 -4.17 32.23
C ALA A 200 -13.32 -3.14 31.15
N PHE A 201 -12.22 -2.42 31.36
CA PHE A 201 -11.72 -1.40 30.44
C PHE A 201 -10.21 -1.56 30.22
N ASP A 202 -9.77 -1.42 29.00
CA ASP A 202 -8.36 -1.33 28.66
C ASP A 202 -8.06 -0.05 27.86
N LEU A 203 -6.82 0.43 27.97
CA LEU A 203 -6.35 1.63 27.29
C LEU A 203 -4.93 1.41 26.75
N THR A 204 -4.70 1.79 25.51
CA THR A 204 -3.38 1.86 24.88
C THR A 204 -3.18 3.27 24.32
N VAL A 205 -2.01 3.86 24.58
CA VAL A 205 -1.64 5.20 24.10
C VAL A 205 -0.23 5.17 23.56
N GLY A 206 0.00 5.80 22.43
CA GLY A 206 1.31 5.93 21.81
C GLY A 206 1.56 7.33 21.27
N ALA A 207 2.84 7.71 21.27
CA ALA A 207 3.35 8.95 20.68
C ALA A 207 4.69 8.67 19.99
N ALA A 208 4.91 9.30 18.83
CA ALA A 208 6.17 9.27 18.12
C ALA A 208 6.51 10.67 17.57
N PHE A 209 7.78 10.99 17.58
CA PHE A 209 8.34 12.17 16.95
C PHE A 209 9.59 11.77 16.17
N GLU A 210 9.67 12.21 14.93
CA GLU A 210 10.78 11.90 14.03
C GLU A 210 11.22 13.15 13.28
N THR A 211 12.54 13.32 13.13
CA THR A 211 13.15 14.27 12.20
C THR A 211 13.99 13.49 11.20
N ARG A 212 13.95 13.87 9.95
CA ARG A 212 14.73 13.24 8.87
C ARG A 212 15.61 14.28 8.22
N GLY A 213 16.90 13.98 8.08
CA GLY A 213 17.84 14.81 7.35
C GLY A 213 17.73 14.65 5.84
N ALA A 214 18.54 15.40 5.11
CA ALA A 214 18.73 15.26 3.67
C ALA A 214 19.29 13.86 3.34
N TYR A 215 18.91 13.29 2.20
CA TYR A 215 19.48 12.02 1.71
C TYR A 215 20.68 12.29 0.81
N TYR A 216 21.63 11.40 0.85
CA TYR A 216 22.81 11.40 0.00
C TYR A 216 22.83 10.15 -0.85
N ASP A 217 23.28 10.28 -2.10
CA ASP A 217 23.51 9.16 -3.00
C ASP A 217 24.89 8.54 -2.78
N ALA A 218 25.22 7.48 -3.49
CA ALA A 218 26.51 6.79 -3.31
C ALA A 218 27.74 7.60 -3.77
N ASP A 219 27.53 8.65 -4.56
CA ASP A 219 28.60 9.59 -4.94
C ASP A 219 28.77 10.74 -3.93
N GLY A 220 28.04 10.72 -2.80
CA GLY A 220 28.06 11.75 -1.75
C GLY A 220 27.35 13.04 -2.15
N SER A 221 26.54 13.03 -3.21
CA SER A 221 25.70 14.16 -3.60
C SER A 221 24.33 14.09 -2.90
N ARG A 222 23.75 15.26 -2.57
CA ARG A 222 22.37 15.26 -2.04
C ARG A 222 21.42 14.76 -3.08
N VAL A 223 20.56 13.82 -2.70
CA VAL A 223 19.46 13.39 -3.54
C VAL A 223 18.50 14.55 -3.80
N GLY A 224 18.14 14.77 -5.05
CA GLY A 224 17.27 15.88 -5.46
C GLY A 224 15.90 15.84 -4.79
N PHE A 225 15.27 17.00 -4.63
CA PHE A 225 13.96 17.18 -4.04
C PHE A 225 12.87 17.20 -5.13
N ASP A 226 11.79 16.43 -4.94
CA ASP A 226 10.62 16.54 -5.80
C ASP A 226 9.79 17.77 -5.42
N GLY A 227 10.11 18.87 -6.05
CA GLY A 227 9.44 20.16 -5.81
C GLY A 227 7.97 20.20 -6.22
N ALA A 228 7.42 19.14 -6.79
CA ALA A 228 6.00 19.04 -7.14
C ALA A 228 5.24 18.07 -6.24
N GLN A 229 5.82 16.90 -5.96
CA GLN A 229 5.16 15.90 -5.14
C GLN A 229 5.42 16.11 -3.64
N GLY A 230 6.65 16.31 -3.24
CA GLY A 230 7.08 16.45 -1.86
C GLY A 230 8.08 15.38 -1.43
N GLU A 231 8.60 15.53 -0.22
CA GLU A 231 9.72 14.76 0.29
C GLU A 231 9.43 14.08 1.61
N VAL A 232 10.09 12.92 1.81
CA VAL A 232 10.22 12.29 3.13
C VAL A 232 11.55 12.67 3.82
N GLN A 233 12.57 13.06 3.05
CA GLN A 233 13.82 13.65 3.57
C GLN A 233 13.60 15.11 3.97
N ASP A 234 14.46 15.67 4.80
CA ASP A 234 14.37 17.06 5.29
C ASP A 234 12.95 17.37 5.80
N SER A 235 12.50 16.58 6.79
CA SER A 235 11.12 16.60 7.25
C SER A 235 10.99 16.27 8.73
N GLN A 236 9.84 16.62 9.28
CA GLN A 236 9.42 16.24 10.63
C GLN A 236 8.12 15.46 10.59
N ALA A 237 7.97 14.49 11.50
CA ALA A 237 6.74 13.75 11.67
C ALA A 237 6.34 13.65 13.13
N VAL A 238 5.04 13.86 13.40
CA VAL A 238 4.42 13.68 14.71
C VAL A 238 3.28 12.67 14.57
N SER A 239 3.25 11.68 15.45
CA SER A 239 2.21 10.66 15.42
C SER A 239 1.66 10.38 16.81
N LEU A 240 0.36 10.24 16.90
CA LEU A 240 -0.35 9.92 18.13
C LEU A 240 -1.36 8.79 17.88
N LEU A 241 -1.41 7.81 18.77
CA LEU A 241 -2.39 6.74 18.76
C LEU A 241 -3.03 6.63 20.15
N ALA A 242 -4.34 6.55 20.21
CA ALA A 242 -5.06 6.17 21.43
C ALA A 242 -6.14 5.15 21.08
N ARG A 243 -6.23 4.09 21.88
CA ARG A 243 -7.22 3.01 21.75
C ARG A 243 -7.76 2.65 23.13
N GLY A 244 -9.06 2.51 23.24
CA GLY A 244 -9.72 2.04 24.45
C GLY A 244 -10.75 0.97 24.14
N GLY A 245 -10.86 -0.04 25.00
CA GLY A 245 -11.83 -1.11 24.88
C GLY A 245 -12.63 -1.27 26.17
N TRP A 246 -13.92 -1.54 26.07
CA TRP A 246 -14.82 -1.77 27.18
C TRP A 246 -15.58 -3.07 27.01
N ASP A 247 -15.35 -4.00 27.91
CA ASP A 247 -16.09 -5.26 27.99
C ASP A 247 -17.44 -5.02 28.69
N LEU A 248 -18.51 -5.15 27.90
CA LEU A 248 -19.88 -4.89 28.35
C LEU A 248 -20.51 -6.10 29.04
N GLY A 249 -19.77 -7.21 29.13
CA GLY A 249 -20.23 -8.51 29.62
C GLY A 249 -21.02 -9.30 28.57
N GLY A 250 -21.10 -10.64 28.72
CA GLY A 250 -21.80 -11.53 27.79
C GLY A 250 -21.24 -11.50 26.39
N ASP A 251 -19.91 -11.60 26.25
CA ASP A 251 -19.18 -11.63 24.96
C ASP A 251 -19.34 -10.38 24.09
N ARG A 252 -19.70 -9.24 24.73
CA ARG A 252 -19.90 -7.95 24.07
C ARG A 252 -18.79 -6.98 24.44
N ARG A 253 -18.25 -6.32 23.42
CA ARG A 253 -17.17 -5.33 23.57
C ARG A 253 -17.44 -4.08 22.74
N LEU A 254 -17.14 -2.93 23.31
CA LEU A 254 -17.07 -1.65 22.61
C LEU A 254 -15.61 -1.23 22.55
N GLU A 255 -15.08 -0.94 21.37
CA GLU A 255 -13.70 -0.50 21.16
C GLU A 255 -13.69 0.78 20.34
N GLY A 256 -12.95 1.80 20.79
CA GLY A 256 -12.72 3.03 20.06
C GLY A 256 -11.24 3.30 19.91
N TRP A 257 -10.83 3.91 18.78
CA TRP A 257 -9.47 4.35 18.57
C TRP A 257 -9.41 5.62 17.75
N VAL A 258 -8.32 6.36 17.91
CA VAL A 258 -7.95 7.52 17.11
C VAL A 258 -6.46 7.47 16.79
N ASN A 259 -6.12 7.75 15.54
CA ASN A 259 -4.77 7.93 15.04
C ASN A 259 -4.64 9.34 14.46
N ARG A 260 -3.58 10.05 14.82
CA ARG A 260 -3.15 11.30 14.21
C ARG A 260 -1.75 11.10 13.65
N PHE A 261 -1.55 11.47 12.39
CA PHE A 261 -0.26 11.43 11.70
C PHE A 261 -0.07 12.74 10.97
N ASP A 262 1.00 13.44 11.28
CA ASP A 262 1.44 14.66 10.62
C ASP A 262 2.87 14.49 10.14
N LEU A 263 3.12 14.74 8.86
CA LEU A 263 4.45 14.78 8.25
C LEU A 263 4.54 16.06 7.43
N GLU A 264 5.59 16.87 7.65
CA GLU A 264 5.81 18.14 6.98
C GLU A 264 7.29 18.31 6.64
N GLY A 265 7.61 18.82 5.45
CA GLY A 265 8.97 19.16 5.04
C GLY A 265 9.52 20.38 5.79
N ASP A 266 10.84 20.44 6.00
CA ASP A 266 11.50 21.59 6.63
C ASP A 266 11.76 22.74 5.61
N GLY A 267 11.91 22.42 4.32
CA GLY A 267 12.01 23.39 3.23
C GLY A 267 13.36 24.08 3.10
N ASP A 268 14.39 23.46 3.59
CA ASP A 268 15.76 23.99 3.66
C ASP A 268 16.54 23.83 2.36
N TYR A 269 15.95 23.19 1.33
CA TYR A 269 16.63 22.86 0.08
C TYR A 269 15.82 23.20 -1.16
N VAL A 270 16.53 23.55 -2.22
CA VAL A 270 15.98 23.76 -3.56
C VAL A 270 16.61 22.80 -4.55
N THR A 271 15.80 22.33 -5.50
CA THR A 271 16.19 21.37 -6.53
C THR A 271 17.15 21.97 -7.53
N VAL A 272 18.18 21.21 -7.88
CA VAL A 272 19.09 21.47 -9.00
C VAL A 272 18.85 20.40 -10.06
N ALA A 273 18.47 20.85 -11.26
CA ALA A 273 18.19 19.93 -12.37
C ALA A 273 19.42 19.06 -12.68
N GLY A 274 19.17 17.78 -12.91
CA GLY A 274 20.15 16.85 -13.47
C GLY A 274 20.26 16.96 -14.97
N ASP A 275 20.85 15.97 -15.57
CA ASP A 275 20.93 15.78 -17.02
C ASP A 275 20.83 14.30 -17.36
N ARG A 276 19.64 13.86 -17.73
CA ARG A 276 19.38 12.45 -18.08
C ARG A 276 20.22 11.99 -19.28
N ALA A 277 20.47 12.88 -20.24
CA ALA A 277 21.23 12.53 -21.45
C ALA A 277 22.70 12.17 -21.15
N THR A 278 23.23 12.71 -20.04
CA THR A 278 24.60 12.43 -19.59
C THR A 278 24.65 11.58 -18.32
N GLY A 279 23.49 11.14 -17.79
CA GLY A 279 23.41 10.31 -16.58
C GLY A 279 23.63 11.08 -15.28
N VAL A 280 23.56 12.43 -15.28
CA VAL A 280 23.76 13.23 -14.06
C VAL A 280 22.45 13.33 -13.29
N PRO A 281 22.36 12.81 -12.05
CA PRO A 281 21.12 12.86 -11.27
C PRO A 281 20.71 14.28 -10.89
N THR A 282 19.41 14.47 -10.64
CA THR A 282 18.87 15.67 -9.97
C THR A 282 19.39 15.74 -8.54
N THR A 283 19.93 16.88 -8.16
CA THR A 283 20.50 17.11 -6.82
C THR A 283 19.77 18.25 -6.09
N ALA A 284 20.26 18.63 -4.91
CA ALA A 284 19.71 19.73 -4.11
C ALA A 284 20.80 20.56 -3.47
N VAL A 285 20.53 21.85 -3.30
CA VAL A 285 21.39 22.80 -2.58
C VAL A 285 20.57 23.51 -1.50
N ARG A 286 21.24 23.95 -0.44
CA ARG A 286 20.59 24.74 0.60
C ARG A 286 19.97 26.00 0.03
N GLY A 287 18.72 26.24 0.40
CA GLY A 287 17.92 27.37 -0.05
C GLY A 287 16.51 27.24 0.47
N ALA A 288 15.82 28.34 0.71
CA ALA A 288 14.43 28.31 1.12
C ALA A 288 13.54 27.92 -0.04
N ALA A 289 12.80 26.80 0.09
CA ALA A 289 11.77 26.44 -0.86
C ALA A 289 10.61 27.45 -0.76
N PRO A 290 10.06 27.92 -1.90
CA PRO A 290 8.99 28.91 -1.87
C PRO A 290 7.65 28.25 -1.49
N GLY A 291 6.80 29.01 -0.77
CA GLY A 291 5.46 28.60 -0.37
C GLY A 291 5.41 27.80 0.92
N GLU A 292 4.32 27.07 1.13
CA GLU A 292 4.17 26.13 2.24
C GLU A 292 4.91 24.82 1.97
N GLN A 293 5.32 24.13 3.00
CA GLN A 293 6.03 22.88 2.80
C GLN A 293 5.08 21.73 2.47
N PRO A 294 5.48 20.81 1.57
CA PRO A 294 4.69 19.62 1.30
C PRO A 294 4.44 18.84 2.59
N SER A 295 3.19 18.44 2.80
CA SER A 295 2.80 17.79 4.05
C SER A 295 1.69 16.76 3.85
N ASN A 296 1.58 15.82 4.79
CA ASN A 296 0.42 14.96 5.01
C ASN A 296 -0.09 15.17 6.43
N ALA A 297 -1.35 15.53 6.57
CA ALA A 297 -2.04 15.66 7.85
C ALA A 297 -3.24 14.72 7.86
N VAL A 298 -3.24 13.72 8.75
CA VAL A 298 -4.22 12.63 8.76
C VAL A 298 -4.79 12.45 10.16
N THR A 299 -6.12 12.42 10.27
CA THR A 299 -6.82 12.00 11.48
C THR A 299 -7.81 10.89 11.14
N THR A 300 -7.68 9.73 11.76
CA THR A 300 -8.62 8.62 11.60
C THR A 300 -9.15 8.21 12.95
N ALA A 301 -10.45 8.01 13.06
CA ALA A 301 -11.11 7.54 14.28
C ALA A 301 -12.16 6.49 13.94
N ALA A 302 -12.33 5.49 14.82
CA ALA A 302 -13.40 4.52 14.69
C ALA A 302 -13.92 4.07 16.05
N LEU A 303 -15.20 3.68 16.06
CA LEU A 303 -15.88 3.04 17.18
C LEU A 303 -16.50 1.74 16.67
N THR A 304 -16.15 0.62 17.31
CA THR A 304 -16.59 -0.72 16.91
C THR A 304 -17.29 -1.39 18.08
N TYR A 305 -18.51 -1.85 17.85
CA TYR A 305 -19.25 -2.76 18.74
C TYR A 305 -19.13 -4.18 18.19
N THR A 306 -18.81 -5.13 19.06
CA THR A 306 -18.76 -6.56 18.75
C THR A 306 -19.61 -7.32 19.74
N ASP A 307 -20.48 -8.20 19.24
CA ASP A 307 -21.23 -9.18 20.02
C ASP A 307 -20.93 -10.57 19.45
N ARG A 308 -20.27 -11.41 20.25
CA ARG A 308 -19.76 -12.73 19.78
C ARG A 308 -20.80 -13.84 19.85
N ASP A 309 -21.99 -13.57 20.37
CA ASP A 309 -23.08 -14.58 20.51
C ASP A 309 -24.45 -14.05 20.09
N LEU A 310 -24.52 -13.12 19.14
CA LEU A 310 -25.78 -12.64 18.60
C LEU A 310 -26.38 -13.69 17.63
N PHE A 311 -27.48 -14.31 18.01
CA PHE A 311 -28.16 -15.38 17.21
C PHE A 311 -27.21 -16.55 16.86
N GLY A 312 -26.29 -16.90 17.76
CA GLY A 312 -25.30 -17.95 17.53
C GLY A 312 -24.21 -17.59 16.51
N GLY A 313 -23.98 -16.33 16.32
CA GLY A 313 -22.95 -15.77 15.43
C GLY A 313 -22.33 -14.51 16.00
N VAL A 314 -21.41 -13.92 15.25
CA VAL A 314 -20.70 -12.70 15.62
C VAL A 314 -21.28 -11.52 14.83
N LEU A 315 -21.77 -10.51 15.54
CA LEU A 315 -22.09 -9.20 14.99
C LEU A 315 -20.92 -8.26 15.20
N ARG A 316 -20.54 -7.53 14.17
CA ARG A 316 -19.63 -6.40 14.24
C ARG A 316 -20.30 -5.18 13.62
N ALA A 317 -20.29 -4.06 14.33
CA ALA A 317 -20.78 -2.78 13.83
C ALA A 317 -19.73 -1.71 14.11
N GLN A 318 -19.23 -1.08 13.05
CA GLN A 318 -18.20 -0.05 13.11
C GLN A 318 -18.74 1.24 12.48
N VAL A 319 -18.49 2.38 13.14
CA VAL A 319 -18.59 3.71 12.53
C VAL A 319 -17.20 4.33 12.52
N PHE A 320 -16.87 5.09 11.49
CA PHE A 320 -15.57 5.70 11.35
C PHE A 320 -15.64 7.07 10.71
N ALA A 321 -14.61 7.87 11.01
CA ALA A 321 -14.32 9.15 10.36
C ALA A 321 -12.85 9.20 10.00
N HIS A 322 -12.55 9.80 8.86
CA HIS A 322 -11.18 10.00 8.38
C HIS A 322 -11.10 11.37 7.72
N ASP A 323 -10.10 12.14 8.11
CA ASP A 323 -9.79 13.45 7.59
C ASP A 323 -8.34 13.47 7.11
N TYR A 324 -8.15 13.81 5.84
CA TYR A 324 -6.87 13.82 5.16
C TYR A 324 -6.68 15.14 4.42
N GLN A 325 -5.51 15.75 4.62
CA GLN A 325 -5.01 16.85 3.79
C GLN A 325 -3.57 16.56 3.36
N GLY A 326 -3.31 16.59 2.06
CA GLY A 326 -1.98 16.49 1.49
C GLY A 326 -1.62 17.77 0.73
N VAL A 327 -0.69 18.57 1.25
CA VAL A 327 -0.14 19.73 0.56
C VAL A 327 0.98 19.27 -0.38
N PHE A 328 0.89 19.66 -1.64
CA PHE A 328 1.92 19.37 -2.66
C PHE A 328 2.91 20.52 -2.77
N GLY A 329 4.03 20.28 -3.45
CA GLY A 329 4.95 21.36 -3.79
C GLY A 329 4.35 22.37 -4.76
N GLY A 330 4.88 23.58 -4.74
CA GLY A 330 4.38 24.70 -5.53
C GLY A 330 5.19 25.00 -6.78
N GLY A 331 4.58 25.81 -7.66
CA GLY A 331 5.25 26.26 -8.86
C GLY A 331 4.43 27.29 -9.67
N SER A 332 5.09 27.89 -10.65
CA SER A 332 4.40 28.72 -11.65
C SER A 332 3.90 27.83 -12.81
N PHE A 333 3.19 26.74 -12.44
CA PHE A 333 2.70 25.77 -13.42
C PHE A 333 1.70 26.41 -14.39
N PRO A 334 1.63 25.96 -15.66
CA PRO A 334 0.71 26.50 -16.67
C PRO A 334 -0.75 26.51 -16.21
N ASP A 335 -1.19 25.44 -15.50
CA ASP A 335 -2.56 25.29 -15.02
C ASP A 335 -2.94 26.32 -13.95
N PHE A 336 -1.97 26.83 -13.19
CA PHE A 336 -2.20 27.78 -12.12
C PHE A 336 -2.27 29.22 -12.60
N GLN A 337 -1.85 29.48 -13.86
CA GLN A 337 -1.76 30.85 -14.38
C GLN A 337 -3.13 31.51 -14.58
N ASP A 338 -3.25 32.72 -14.12
CA ASP A 338 -4.44 33.56 -14.28
C ASP A 338 -4.00 35.00 -14.48
N PRO A 339 -4.12 35.56 -15.71
CA PRO A 339 -3.70 36.93 -16.01
C PRO A 339 -4.51 38.01 -15.27
N ARG A 340 -5.62 37.61 -14.64
CA ARG A 340 -6.41 38.53 -13.78
C ARG A 340 -5.75 38.72 -12.41
N ILE A 341 -4.86 37.80 -12.00
CA ILE A 341 -4.16 37.79 -10.70
C ILE A 341 -2.72 38.28 -10.87
N ALA A 342 -1.96 37.73 -11.82
CA ALA A 342 -0.57 38.08 -12.05
C ALA A 342 -0.17 37.91 -13.52
N THR A 343 0.99 38.45 -13.91
CA THR A 343 1.54 38.21 -15.25
C THR A 343 1.70 36.74 -15.53
N VAL A 344 1.27 36.26 -16.69
CA VAL A 344 1.37 34.83 -17.09
C VAL A 344 2.82 34.35 -16.98
N GLY A 345 3.01 33.20 -16.35
CA GLY A 345 4.31 32.63 -16.06
C GLY A 345 4.92 33.07 -14.73
N THR A 346 4.32 34.00 -14.01
CA THR A 346 4.84 34.48 -12.70
C THR A 346 3.97 34.13 -11.50
N LEU A 347 2.73 33.69 -11.73
CA LEU A 347 1.84 33.30 -10.64
C LEU A 347 2.31 31.95 -10.03
N PHE A 348 2.92 32.03 -8.86
CA PHE A 348 3.25 30.87 -8.06
C PHE A 348 2.04 30.46 -7.23
N ASP A 349 1.69 29.17 -7.23
CA ASP A 349 0.63 28.61 -6.39
C ASP A 349 0.96 27.17 -5.99
N GLN A 350 0.21 26.63 -5.05
CA GLN A 350 0.35 25.25 -4.54
C GLN A 350 -1.01 24.61 -4.37
N SER A 351 -1.07 23.31 -4.59
CA SER A 351 -2.32 22.57 -4.38
C SER A 351 -2.32 21.74 -3.09
N ALA A 352 -3.48 21.70 -2.45
CA ALA A 352 -3.77 20.75 -1.38
C ALA A 352 -4.89 19.81 -1.82
N ASN A 353 -4.68 18.50 -1.64
CA ASN A 353 -5.70 17.48 -1.82
C ASN A 353 -6.36 17.17 -0.47
N ASN A 354 -7.69 17.25 -0.42
CA ASN A 354 -8.46 17.07 0.81
C ASN A 354 -9.45 15.90 0.63
N SER A 355 -9.65 15.09 1.66
CA SER A 355 -10.64 14.01 1.71
C SER A 355 -11.21 13.88 3.12
N GLU A 356 -12.52 14.01 3.24
CA GLU A 356 -13.25 13.88 4.50
C GLU A 356 -14.22 12.69 4.39
N LYS A 357 -13.91 11.60 5.09
CA LYS A 357 -14.74 10.39 5.08
C LYS A 357 -15.56 10.23 6.35
N LEU A 358 -16.79 9.82 6.18
CA LEU A 358 -17.66 9.32 7.24
C LEU A 358 -18.31 8.03 6.73
N GLY A 359 -18.21 6.96 7.50
CA GLY A 359 -18.77 5.70 7.07
C GLY A 359 -19.17 4.77 8.20
N PHE A 360 -19.83 3.69 7.81
CA PHE A 360 -20.15 2.60 8.71
C PHE A 360 -19.98 1.26 8.00
N LYS A 361 -19.70 0.22 8.79
CA LYS A 361 -19.66 -1.19 8.38
C LYS A 361 -20.42 -2.00 9.41
N ILE A 362 -21.40 -2.77 8.96
CA ILE A 362 -22.18 -3.66 9.83
C ILE A 362 -22.16 -5.04 9.16
N ASP A 363 -21.69 -6.05 9.88
CA ASP A 363 -21.68 -7.42 9.41
C ASP A 363 -22.07 -8.40 10.52
N TRP A 364 -22.68 -9.49 10.12
CA TRP A 364 -22.99 -10.64 10.96
C TRP A 364 -22.50 -11.91 10.29
N GLN A 365 -21.79 -12.73 11.06
CA GLN A 365 -21.32 -14.04 10.61
C GLN A 365 -21.82 -15.13 11.54
N GLY A 366 -22.35 -16.20 10.96
CA GLY A 366 -22.78 -17.36 11.73
C GLY A 366 -22.91 -18.63 10.89
N GLN A 367 -23.14 -19.73 11.57
CA GLN A 367 -23.47 -21.01 10.94
C GLN A 367 -24.89 -20.94 10.37
N VAL A 368 -25.07 -21.46 9.15
CA VAL A 368 -26.42 -21.56 8.55
C VAL A 368 -27.14 -22.76 9.16
N PRO A 369 -28.29 -22.55 9.83
CA PRO A 369 -29.02 -23.65 10.46
C PRO A 369 -29.39 -24.77 9.48
N GLY A 370 -29.10 -26.00 9.85
CA GLY A 370 -29.43 -27.18 9.04
C GLY A 370 -28.43 -27.49 7.91
N LEU A 371 -27.42 -26.65 7.69
CA LEU A 371 -26.36 -26.86 6.69
C LEU A 371 -25.00 -26.94 7.39
N ALA A 372 -24.59 -28.17 7.73
CA ALA A 372 -23.34 -28.39 8.43
C ALA A 372 -22.13 -27.88 7.63
N GLY A 373 -21.25 -27.13 8.30
CA GLY A 373 -20.03 -26.56 7.69
C GLY A 373 -20.27 -25.32 6.81
N LEU A 374 -21.50 -24.87 6.63
CA LEU A 374 -21.81 -23.64 5.91
C LEU A 374 -21.88 -22.44 6.87
N LYS A 375 -20.99 -21.47 6.68
CA LYS A 375 -21.03 -20.17 7.35
C LYS A 375 -21.49 -19.11 6.36
N ALA A 376 -22.33 -18.18 6.81
CA ALA A 376 -22.72 -17.01 6.05
C ALA A 376 -22.20 -15.74 6.77
N LEU A 377 -21.66 -14.82 5.98
CA LEU A 377 -21.39 -13.44 6.36
C LEU A 377 -22.33 -12.55 5.56
N VAL A 378 -23.14 -11.78 6.24
CA VAL A 378 -24.05 -10.79 5.63
C VAL A 378 -23.66 -9.42 6.17
N GLY A 379 -23.52 -8.45 5.29
CA GLY A 379 -23.15 -7.12 5.73
C GLY A 379 -23.75 -6.00 4.89
N LEU A 380 -23.59 -4.80 5.44
CA LEU A 380 -23.98 -3.53 4.84
C LEU A 380 -22.94 -2.47 5.18
N ASP A 381 -22.40 -1.85 4.12
CA ASP A 381 -21.49 -0.72 4.25
C ASP A 381 -22.15 0.56 3.74
N GLY A 382 -21.79 1.67 4.38
CA GLY A 382 -22.07 3.01 3.89
C GLY A 382 -20.84 3.88 3.96
N LEU A 383 -20.58 4.65 2.91
CA LEU A 383 -19.47 5.57 2.84
C LEU A 383 -19.93 6.89 2.23
N ARG A 384 -19.52 7.98 2.85
CA ARG A 384 -19.49 9.30 2.24
C ARG A 384 -18.05 9.79 2.29
N ASP A 385 -17.50 10.16 1.11
CA ASP A 385 -16.18 10.77 0.98
C ASP A 385 -16.31 12.07 0.20
N ARG A 386 -15.94 13.17 0.83
CA ARG A 386 -15.93 14.51 0.23
C ARG A 386 -14.50 14.85 -0.13
N THR A 387 -14.22 14.92 -1.43
CA THR A 387 -12.87 15.15 -1.98
C THR A 387 -12.84 16.41 -2.81
N TYR A 388 -11.79 17.22 -2.64
CA TYR A 388 -11.54 18.41 -3.46
C TYR A 388 -10.05 18.74 -3.47
N GLN A 389 -9.64 19.58 -4.44
CA GLN A 389 -8.28 20.10 -4.50
C GLN A 389 -8.31 21.61 -4.70
N GLU A 390 -7.67 22.33 -3.79
CA GLU A 390 -7.58 23.78 -3.83
C GLU A 390 -6.16 24.27 -4.13
N LEU A 391 -6.05 25.45 -4.69
CA LEU A 391 -4.82 26.22 -4.81
C LEU A 391 -4.72 27.14 -3.59
N ILE A 392 -3.91 26.72 -2.61
CA ILE A 392 -3.96 27.25 -1.23
C ILE A 392 -3.51 28.71 -1.10
N LEU A 393 -2.63 29.20 -1.99
CA LEU A 393 -2.13 30.56 -1.90
C LEU A 393 -3.11 31.59 -2.51
N THR A 394 -3.96 31.17 -3.44
CA THR A 394 -4.97 32.04 -4.07
C THR A 394 -6.40 31.70 -3.69
N GLY A 395 -6.64 30.60 -2.94
CA GLY A 395 -7.96 30.15 -2.52
C GLY A 395 -8.86 29.73 -3.69
N ARG A 396 -8.28 29.27 -4.82
CA ARG A 396 -9.03 28.83 -6.00
C ARG A 396 -9.23 27.33 -5.97
N ASN A 397 -10.44 26.86 -6.26
CA ASN A 397 -10.69 25.45 -6.44
C ASN A 397 -10.10 24.98 -7.77
N TRP A 398 -9.16 24.02 -7.72
CA TRP A 398 -8.61 23.36 -8.89
C TRP A 398 -9.46 22.15 -9.29
N VAL A 399 -9.77 21.28 -8.33
CA VAL A 399 -10.73 20.20 -8.45
C VAL A 399 -11.97 20.60 -7.65
N PRO A 400 -13.16 20.61 -8.26
CA PRO A 400 -14.39 20.96 -7.54
C PRO A 400 -14.65 19.94 -6.43
N GLU A 401 -15.33 20.40 -5.37
CA GLU A 401 -15.79 19.52 -4.33
C GLU A 401 -16.73 18.47 -4.92
N THR A 402 -16.39 17.20 -4.67
CA THR A 402 -17.14 16.03 -5.12
C THR A 402 -17.39 15.11 -3.93
N ALA A 403 -18.64 14.84 -3.62
CA ALA A 403 -19.01 13.88 -2.60
C ALA A 403 -19.38 12.54 -3.25
N TYR A 404 -18.64 11.49 -2.90
CA TYR A 404 -19.00 10.09 -3.19
C TYR A 404 -19.87 9.58 -2.06
N GLU A 405 -21.05 9.08 -2.37
CA GLU A 405 -21.98 8.49 -1.41
C GLU A 405 -22.36 7.10 -1.88
N SER A 406 -22.15 6.08 -1.05
CA SER A 406 -22.49 4.70 -1.38
C SER A 406 -23.20 3.95 -0.27
N LEU A 407 -23.98 2.95 -0.67
CA LEU A 407 -24.62 1.96 0.19
C LEU A 407 -24.48 0.58 -0.47
N SER A 408 -23.88 -0.37 0.27
CA SER A 408 -23.39 -1.60 -0.35
C SER A 408 -23.69 -2.83 0.50
N PRO A 409 -24.83 -3.50 0.28
CA PRO A 409 -25.08 -4.82 0.86
C PRO A 409 -24.20 -5.88 0.22
N PHE A 410 -23.80 -6.88 1.02
CA PHE A 410 -23.05 -8.03 0.55
C PHE A 410 -23.40 -9.31 1.30
N LEU A 411 -23.14 -10.43 0.64
CA LEU A 411 -23.25 -11.79 1.17
C LEU A 411 -22.01 -12.57 0.79
N GLN A 412 -21.39 -13.25 1.77
CA GLN A 412 -20.33 -14.23 1.55
C GLN A 412 -20.74 -15.55 2.18
N LEU A 413 -20.60 -16.63 1.43
CA LEU A 413 -20.82 -17.99 1.89
C LEU A 413 -19.49 -18.74 1.92
N ASN A 414 -19.23 -19.45 3.00
CA ASN A 414 -18.04 -20.27 3.17
C ASN A 414 -18.48 -21.68 3.60
N GLN A 415 -18.19 -22.68 2.75
CA GLN A 415 -18.54 -24.07 2.98
C GLN A 415 -17.30 -24.90 3.20
N SER A 416 -17.18 -25.51 4.37
CA SER A 416 -16.16 -26.50 4.66
C SER A 416 -16.71 -27.92 4.42
N VAL A 417 -16.02 -28.70 3.59
CA VAL A 417 -16.37 -30.09 3.26
C VAL A 417 -15.16 -31.01 3.40
N LEU A 418 -15.35 -32.31 3.20
CA LEU A 418 -14.29 -33.33 3.32
C LEU A 418 -13.54 -33.27 4.67
N ALA A 419 -14.29 -33.14 5.76
CA ALA A 419 -13.76 -32.99 7.13
C ALA A 419 -12.81 -31.80 7.29
N GLY A 420 -13.10 -30.67 6.65
CA GLY A 420 -12.33 -29.44 6.74
C GLY A 420 -11.27 -29.24 5.65
N ARG A 421 -10.95 -30.31 4.90
CA ARG A 421 -9.86 -30.26 3.89
C ARG A 421 -10.20 -29.45 2.63
N LEU A 422 -11.45 -29.23 2.33
CA LEU A 422 -11.87 -28.41 1.19
C LEU A 422 -12.75 -27.27 1.69
N SER A 423 -12.25 -26.05 1.51
CA SER A 423 -12.96 -24.81 1.78
C SER A 423 -13.43 -24.21 0.46
N LEU A 424 -14.74 -23.98 0.34
CA LEU A 424 -15.35 -23.31 -0.81
C LEU A 424 -15.90 -21.97 -0.36
N SER A 425 -15.66 -20.93 -1.15
CA SER A 425 -16.16 -19.59 -0.88
C SER A 425 -16.91 -19.03 -2.10
N ALA A 426 -17.97 -18.29 -1.86
CA ALA A 426 -18.69 -17.56 -2.91
C ALA A 426 -19.31 -16.30 -2.31
N GLY A 427 -19.18 -15.18 -2.99
CA GLY A 427 -19.69 -13.91 -2.52
C GLY A 427 -20.29 -13.05 -3.61
N VAL A 428 -21.16 -12.15 -3.18
CA VAL A 428 -21.75 -11.11 -4.01
C VAL A 428 -21.84 -9.83 -3.21
N ARG A 429 -21.49 -8.71 -3.85
CA ARG A 429 -21.68 -7.35 -3.36
C ARG A 429 -22.42 -6.54 -4.39
N ARG A 430 -23.45 -5.82 -3.95
CA ARG A 430 -24.09 -4.79 -4.76
C ARG A 430 -23.60 -3.44 -4.29
N GLU A 431 -22.93 -2.73 -5.17
CA GLU A 431 -22.54 -1.33 -4.95
C GLU A 431 -23.60 -0.44 -5.59
N SER A 432 -24.15 0.50 -4.80
CA SER A 432 -25.02 1.56 -5.29
C SER A 432 -24.41 2.87 -4.83
N ALA A 433 -23.94 3.67 -5.77
CA ALA A 433 -23.21 4.89 -5.46
C ALA A 433 -23.62 6.05 -6.35
N LYS A 434 -23.44 7.26 -5.84
CA LYS A 434 -23.58 8.51 -6.57
C LYS A 434 -22.46 9.47 -6.25
N LEU A 435 -22.16 10.32 -7.21
CA LEU A 435 -21.31 11.48 -7.06
C LEU A 435 -22.19 12.72 -6.96
N LYS A 436 -21.91 13.60 -6.01
CA LYS A 436 -22.57 14.89 -5.92
C LYS A 436 -21.56 15.99 -6.14
N VAL A 437 -21.81 16.85 -7.13
CA VAL A 437 -20.97 17.98 -7.48
C VAL A 437 -21.86 19.21 -7.61
N ASP A 438 -21.54 20.28 -6.90
CA ASP A 438 -22.24 21.56 -7.04
C ASP A 438 -21.75 22.31 -8.29
N ASP A 439 -22.47 23.37 -8.70
CA ASP A 439 -22.03 24.25 -9.79
C ASP A 439 -20.62 24.80 -9.51
N PHE A 440 -19.74 24.76 -10.50
CA PHE A 440 -18.37 25.23 -10.34
C PHE A 440 -17.84 25.97 -11.57
N GLN A 441 -16.71 26.63 -11.41
CA GLN A 441 -15.98 27.25 -12.51
C GLN A 441 -14.58 26.64 -12.60
N THR A 442 -14.16 26.24 -13.80
CA THR A 442 -12.80 25.75 -14.06
C THR A 442 -11.79 26.89 -13.99
N LEU A 443 -10.52 26.58 -13.73
CA LEU A 443 -9.45 27.59 -13.71
C LEU A 443 -9.30 28.27 -15.06
N TYR A 444 -8.70 29.47 -15.06
CA TYR A 444 -8.49 30.27 -16.26
C TYR A 444 -7.75 29.51 -17.36
N ALA A 445 -6.80 28.67 -17.01
CA ALA A 445 -6.03 27.85 -17.95
C ALA A 445 -6.91 26.89 -18.79
N TYR A 446 -8.06 26.48 -18.26
CA TYR A 446 -9.04 25.62 -18.96
C TYR A 446 -10.17 26.45 -19.65
N GLY A 447 -10.02 27.77 -19.75
CA GLY A 447 -10.98 28.66 -20.42
C GLY A 447 -12.16 29.06 -19.54
N PRO A 448 -11.99 29.37 -18.27
CA PRO A 448 -12.88 29.55 -17.11
C PRO A 448 -14.36 29.25 -17.39
N GLN A 449 -14.67 28.00 -17.64
CA GLN A 449 -16.01 27.53 -17.97
C GLN A 449 -16.86 27.42 -16.70
N THR A 450 -18.10 27.88 -16.79
CA THR A 450 -19.11 27.54 -15.78
C THR A 450 -19.70 26.17 -16.13
N VAL A 451 -19.63 25.23 -15.20
CA VAL A 451 -20.15 23.87 -15.33
C VAL A 451 -21.28 23.71 -14.33
N ALA A 452 -22.45 23.29 -14.83
CA ALA A 452 -23.57 23.00 -13.95
C ALA A 452 -23.30 21.72 -13.15
N GLY A 453 -23.65 21.72 -11.87
CA GLY A 453 -23.54 20.57 -10.99
C GLY A 453 -24.42 19.39 -11.44
N GLY A 454 -24.34 18.28 -10.72
CA GLY A 454 -25.11 17.09 -10.99
C GLY A 454 -24.94 16.03 -9.91
N GLU A 455 -25.73 14.94 -10.04
CA GLU A 455 -25.68 13.79 -9.15
C GLU A 455 -25.62 12.46 -9.95
N PRO A 456 -24.65 12.28 -10.86
CA PRO A 456 -24.54 11.04 -11.62
C PRO A 456 -24.29 9.86 -10.68
N GLY A 457 -24.98 8.74 -10.92
CA GLY A 457 -24.85 7.55 -10.11
C GLY A 457 -24.58 6.31 -10.95
N PHE A 458 -24.15 5.25 -10.28
CA PHE A 458 -23.95 3.94 -10.88
C PHE A 458 -24.32 2.82 -9.91
N GLU A 459 -24.51 1.66 -10.47
CA GLU A 459 -24.77 0.44 -9.72
C GLU A 459 -23.94 -0.71 -10.32
N GLU A 460 -23.14 -1.37 -9.46
CA GLU A 460 -22.35 -2.53 -9.86
C GLU A 460 -22.66 -3.74 -8.99
N THR A 461 -22.59 -4.93 -9.58
CA THR A 461 -22.68 -6.19 -8.85
C THR A 461 -21.40 -6.99 -9.03
N LEU A 462 -20.68 -7.18 -7.96
CA LEU A 462 -19.37 -7.80 -7.94
C LEU A 462 -19.47 -9.19 -7.34
N PHE A 463 -18.72 -10.13 -7.92
CA PHE A 463 -18.71 -11.53 -7.51
C PHE A 463 -17.32 -11.97 -7.08
N ASN A 464 -17.28 -12.95 -6.20
CA ASN A 464 -16.08 -13.74 -5.94
C ASN A 464 -16.47 -15.22 -5.78
N ILE A 465 -15.57 -16.09 -6.17
CA ILE A 465 -15.65 -17.54 -5.93
C ILE A 465 -14.24 -18.07 -5.71
N GLY A 466 -14.08 -19.01 -4.77
CA GLY A 466 -12.79 -19.59 -4.49
C GLY A 466 -12.90 -20.99 -3.91
N ALA A 467 -11.83 -21.75 -4.08
CA ALA A 467 -11.67 -23.06 -3.49
C ALA A 467 -10.25 -23.22 -2.96
N ALA A 468 -10.09 -23.71 -1.74
CA ALA A 468 -8.81 -24.06 -1.12
C ALA A 468 -8.86 -25.51 -0.65
N PHE A 469 -7.93 -26.34 -1.12
CA PHE A 469 -7.90 -27.77 -0.85
C PHE A 469 -6.59 -28.19 -0.21
N GLU A 470 -6.68 -28.66 1.02
CA GLU A 470 -5.59 -29.31 1.73
C GLU A 470 -5.36 -30.72 1.18
N VAL A 471 -4.46 -30.84 0.22
CA VAL A 471 -4.05 -32.14 -0.38
C VAL A 471 -3.45 -33.04 0.70
N THR A 472 -2.58 -32.45 1.53
CA THR A 472 -2.04 -33.03 2.77
C THR A 472 -2.03 -31.93 3.84
N PRO A 473 -1.78 -32.24 5.13
CA PRO A 473 -1.61 -31.20 6.16
C PRO A 473 -0.51 -30.16 5.87
N ALA A 474 0.43 -30.50 4.96
CA ALA A 474 1.53 -29.64 4.56
C ALA A 474 1.36 -29.01 3.17
N LEU A 475 0.38 -29.43 2.37
CA LEU A 475 0.21 -28.99 0.99
C LEU A 475 -1.21 -28.49 0.75
N LEU A 476 -1.32 -27.19 0.48
CA LEU A 476 -2.53 -26.47 0.09
C LEU A 476 -2.47 -26.12 -1.38
N VAL A 477 -3.56 -26.32 -2.10
CA VAL A 477 -3.77 -25.81 -3.48
C VAL A 477 -5.03 -24.98 -3.47
N TYR A 478 -5.00 -23.82 -4.09
CA TYR A 478 -6.18 -22.96 -4.17
C TYR A 478 -6.34 -22.34 -5.55
N GLY A 479 -7.56 -21.88 -5.83
CA GLY A 479 -7.86 -21.09 -6.99
C GLY A 479 -9.07 -20.21 -6.75
N SER A 480 -9.07 -19.03 -7.35
CA SER A 480 -10.13 -18.06 -7.18
C SER A 480 -10.37 -17.23 -8.44
N PHE A 481 -11.58 -16.72 -8.50
CA PHE A 481 -11.99 -15.60 -9.34
C PHE A 481 -12.60 -14.54 -8.42
N ALA A 482 -12.18 -13.30 -8.55
CA ALA A 482 -12.71 -12.19 -7.76
C ALA A 482 -12.75 -10.90 -8.58
N GLN A 483 -13.80 -10.14 -8.40
CA GLN A 483 -13.96 -8.81 -8.97
C GLN A 483 -13.64 -7.75 -7.91
N GLY A 484 -13.03 -6.67 -8.33
CA GLY A 484 -12.86 -5.46 -7.57
C GLY A 484 -13.24 -4.26 -8.42
N PHE A 485 -13.48 -3.12 -7.82
CA PHE A 485 -13.75 -1.93 -8.58
C PHE A 485 -13.12 -0.69 -7.96
N THR A 486 -12.85 0.30 -8.80
CA THR A 486 -12.48 1.65 -8.40
C THR A 486 -13.14 2.67 -9.32
N MET A 487 -13.05 3.93 -8.96
CA MET A 487 -13.46 5.02 -9.86
C MET A 487 -12.25 5.52 -10.64
N PRO A 488 -12.42 5.99 -11.89
CA PRO A 488 -11.39 6.81 -12.51
C PRO A 488 -11.20 8.09 -11.70
N ASP A 489 -10.06 8.76 -11.86
CA ASP A 489 -9.82 10.06 -11.19
C ASP A 489 -10.83 11.12 -11.67
N VAL A 490 -11.98 11.15 -11.02
CA VAL A 490 -13.08 12.07 -11.32
C VAL A 490 -12.62 13.53 -11.20
N GLY A 491 -11.76 13.80 -10.24
CA GLY A 491 -11.23 15.15 -10.03
C GLY A 491 -10.45 15.66 -11.23
N ARG A 492 -9.57 14.83 -11.82
CA ARG A 492 -8.82 15.21 -13.04
C ARG A 492 -9.75 15.38 -14.24
N VAL A 493 -10.79 14.56 -14.35
CA VAL A 493 -11.78 14.69 -15.42
C VAL A 493 -12.54 16.02 -15.31
N LEU A 494 -13.05 16.35 -14.13
CA LEU A 494 -13.85 17.57 -13.90
C LEU A 494 -13.02 18.86 -14.07
N ARG A 495 -11.80 18.90 -13.52
CA ARG A 495 -10.96 20.10 -13.63
C ARG A 495 -10.54 20.42 -15.06
N GLY A 496 -10.45 19.38 -15.92
CA GLY A 496 -10.02 19.50 -17.32
C GLY A 496 -11.12 19.96 -18.28
N ILE A 497 -12.34 20.22 -17.81
CA ILE A 497 -13.45 20.68 -18.67
C ILE A 497 -13.10 22.04 -19.26
N ASN A 498 -12.97 22.09 -20.60
CA ASN A 498 -12.59 23.29 -21.36
C ASN A 498 -13.61 23.67 -22.42
N ARG A 499 -14.83 23.10 -22.38
CA ARG A 499 -15.92 23.40 -23.30
C ARG A 499 -17.07 24.08 -22.56
N PRO A 500 -17.73 25.09 -23.20
CA PRO A 500 -18.87 25.77 -22.57
C PRO A 500 -20.12 24.85 -22.52
N ASN A 501 -21.04 25.23 -21.63
CA ASN A 501 -22.36 24.61 -21.50
C ASN A 501 -22.29 23.11 -21.21
N GLN A 502 -21.36 22.70 -20.37
CA GLN A 502 -21.30 21.34 -19.83
C GLN A 502 -22.05 21.28 -18.50
N ASP A 503 -22.66 20.14 -18.23
CA ASP A 503 -23.15 19.76 -16.92
C ASP A 503 -22.54 18.43 -16.50
N VAL A 504 -22.47 18.20 -15.20
CA VAL A 504 -21.80 17.01 -14.63
C VAL A 504 -22.55 15.72 -15.02
N ASP A 505 -23.89 15.73 -15.07
CA ASP A 505 -24.68 14.52 -15.34
C ASP A 505 -24.49 13.99 -16.77
N THR A 506 -24.32 14.89 -17.74
CA THR A 506 -24.08 14.51 -19.13
C THR A 506 -22.62 14.34 -19.49
N PHE A 507 -21.72 15.02 -18.79
CA PHE A 507 -20.28 14.98 -19.07
C PHE A 507 -19.61 13.76 -18.42
N LEU A 508 -19.96 13.45 -17.16
CA LEU A 508 -19.46 12.27 -16.48
C LEU A 508 -20.31 11.05 -16.84
N THR A 509 -19.85 10.29 -17.82
CA THR A 509 -20.28 8.89 -17.90
C THR A 509 -19.59 8.13 -16.77
N VAL A 510 -20.29 8.03 -15.61
CA VAL A 510 -19.73 7.40 -14.41
C VAL A 510 -19.76 5.89 -14.58
N GLU A 511 -18.75 5.37 -15.27
CA GLU A 511 -18.54 3.93 -15.37
C GLU A 511 -17.33 3.57 -14.49
N PRO A 512 -17.51 2.75 -13.46
CA PRO A 512 -16.40 2.30 -12.63
C PRO A 512 -15.40 1.47 -13.44
N VAL A 513 -14.18 1.38 -12.96
CA VAL A 513 -13.18 0.41 -13.43
C VAL A 513 -13.41 -0.87 -12.68
N VAL A 514 -13.99 -1.88 -13.32
CA VAL A 514 -14.09 -3.22 -12.76
C VAL A 514 -12.90 -4.04 -13.20
N SER A 515 -12.26 -4.70 -12.25
CA SER A 515 -11.12 -5.60 -12.48
C SER A 515 -11.52 -7.04 -12.16
N ASP A 516 -11.39 -7.90 -13.14
CA ASP A 516 -11.53 -9.35 -13.00
C ASP A 516 -10.17 -9.95 -12.67
N ASN A 517 -10.06 -10.64 -11.54
CA ASN A 517 -8.82 -11.28 -11.11
C ASN A 517 -9.02 -12.79 -10.99
N THR A 518 -8.23 -13.56 -11.72
CA THR A 518 -8.15 -15.02 -11.63
C THR A 518 -6.80 -15.43 -11.09
N GLU A 519 -6.78 -16.32 -10.11
CA GLU A 519 -5.56 -16.78 -9.46
C GLU A 519 -5.58 -18.28 -9.23
N VAL A 520 -4.42 -18.93 -9.39
CA VAL A 520 -4.17 -20.31 -8.95
C VAL A 520 -2.85 -20.33 -8.20
N GLY A 521 -2.84 -20.96 -7.02
CA GLY A 521 -1.64 -21.04 -6.21
C GLY A 521 -1.50 -22.37 -5.47
N VAL A 522 -0.28 -22.60 -5.01
CA VAL A 522 0.11 -23.76 -4.20
C VAL A 522 1.00 -23.31 -3.06
N GLU A 523 0.76 -23.85 -1.87
CA GLU A 523 1.59 -23.63 -0.70
C GLU A 523 2.00 -24.96 -0.08
N TYR A 524 3.29 -25.09 0.22
CA TYR A 524 3.84 -26.19 0.98
C TYR A 524 4.44 -25.66 2.29
N ARG A 525 4.03 -26.22 3.42
CA ARG A 525 4.51 -25.88 4.75
C ARG A 525 5.01 -27.15 5.46
N GLY A 526 6.31 -27.40 5.34
CA GLY A 526 6.99 -28.44 6.08
C GLY A 526 7.69 -27.90 7.33
N ALA A 527 8.23 -28.78 8.16
CA ALA A 527 8.90 -28.41 9.41
C ALA A 527 10.10 -27.46 9.21
N ARG A 528 10.82 -27.56 8.09
CA ARG A 528 12.02 -26.77 7.78
C ARG A 528 11.94 -26.00 6.47
N VAL A 529 10.96 -26.27 5.64
CA VAL A 529 10.83 -25.67 4.31
C VAL A 529 9.40 -25.20 4.12
N GLU A 530 9.25 -23.94 3.71
CA GLU A 530 7.99 -23.37 3.26
C GLU A 530 8.16 -22.87 1.84
N LEU A 531 7.24 -23.18 0.96
CA LEU A 531 7.26 -22.78 -0.44
C LEU A 531 5.87 -22.31 -0.85
N SER A 532 5.78 -21.25 -1.62
CA SER A 532 4.55 -20.87 -2.29
C SER A 532 4.81 -20.44 -3.73
N ALA A 533 3.84 -20.69 -4.58
CA ALA A 533 3.83 -20.22 -5.96
C ALA A 533 2.39 -19.85 -6.33
N ALA A 534 2.23 -18.73 -7.00
CA ALA A 534 0.95 -18.29 -7.54
C ALA A 534 1.12 -17.72 -8.95
N VAL A 535 0.15 -17.99 -9.80
CA VAL A 535 0.00 -17.33 -11.10
C VAL A 535 -1.35 -16.64 -11.11
N PHE A 536 -1.38 -15.44 -11.64
CA PHE A 536 -2.61 -14.66 -11.70
C PHE A 536 -2.75 -13.90 -13.01
N ARG A 537 -4.00 -13.56 -13.31
CA ARG A 537 -4.37 -12.63 -14.38
C ARG A 537 -5.39 -11.63 -13.84
N SER A 538 -5.16 -10.36 -14.13
CA SER A 538 -6.07 -9.27 -13.83
C SER A 538 -6.43 -8.54 -15.11
N GLU A 539 -7.73 -8.48 -15.44
CA GLU A 539 -8.25 -7.84 -16.63
C GLU A 539 -9.24 -6.73 -16.26
N ALA A 540 -9.22 -5.63 -17.00
CA ALA A 540 -10.21 -4.58 -16.90
C ALA A 540 -10.55 -4.11 -18.33
N GLU A 541 -11.81 -4.25 -18.75
CA GLU A 541 -12.25 -3.83 -20.08
C GLU A 541 -12.12 -2.31 -20.27
N ARG A 542 -12.25 -1.54 -19.18
CA ARG A 542 -12.14 -0.08 -19.16
C ARG A 542 -11.24 0.35 -17.99
N GLY A 543 -9.98 0.00 -18.10
CA GLY A 543 -8.97 0.40 -17.14
C GLY A 543 -8.84 1.92 -17.02
N SER A 544 -8.15 2.37 -15.99
CA SER A 544 -7.76 3.78 -15.81
C SER A 544 -6.25 3.81 -15.86
N LEU A 545 -5.70 4.45 -16.87
CA LEU A 545 -4.26 4.63 -17.05
C LEU A 545 -3.91 6.11 -16.93
N LEU A 546 -2.83 6.39 -16.25
CA LEU A 546 -2.28 7.73 -16.21
C LEU A 546 -1.37 7.95 -17.41
N ASN A 547 -1.73 8.93 -18.23
CA ASN A 547 -0.92 9.39 -19.33
C ASN A 547 -0.38 10.80 -19.02
N ARG A 548 0.94 10.97 -19.10
CA ARG A 548 1.56 12.27 -18.89
C ARG A 548 1.66 13.01 -20.22
N LEU A 549 0.96 14.16 -20.31
CA LEU A 549 1.07 15.06 -21.45
C LEU A 549 2.43 15.75 -21.49
N PRO A 550 2.86 16.27 -22.68
CA PRO A 550 4.06 17.09 -22.79
C PRO A 550 4.09 18.33 -21.89
N SER A 551 2.90 18.82 -21.48
CA SER A 551 2.75 19.89 -20.50
C SER A 551 3.12 19.51 -19.07
N GLY A 552 3.34 18.21 -18.79
CA GLY A 552 3.54 17.67 -17.46
C GLY A 552 2.25 17.37 -16.69
N ILE A 553 1.09 17.60 -17.30
CA ILE A 553 -0.23 17.28 -16.73
C ILE A 553 -0.50 15.80 -16.97
N PHE A 554 -1.18 15.17 -16.02
CA PHE A 554 -1.67 13.80 -16.18
C PHE A 554 -3.12 13.80 -16.63
N GLU A 555 -3.41 13.01 -17.64
CA GLU A 555 -4.77 12.66 -18.08
C GLU A 555 -5.09 11.22 -17.71
N VAL A 556 -6.36 10.95 -17.51
CA VAL A 556 -6.87 9.58 -17.35
C VAL A 556 -7.33 9.07 -18.70
N GLN A 557 -6.74 7.97 -19.16
CA GLN A 557 -7.17 7.25 -20.34
C GLN A 557 -7.94 5.99 -19.94
N ARG A 558 -9.07 5.76 -20.61
CA ARG A 558 -9.93 4.61 -20.39
C ARG A 558 -9.64 3.57 -21.47
N GLN A 559 -8.82 2.58 -21.15
CA GLN A 559 -8.36 1.55 -22.08
C GLN A 559 -8.53 0.17 -21.45
N ALA A 560 -8.75 -0.85 -22.29
CA ALA A 560 -8.68 -2.22 -21.80
C ALA A 560 -7.24 -2.52 -21.35
N THR A 561 -7.13 -3.22 -20.21
CA THR A 561 -5.82 -3.57 -19.64
C THR A 561 -5.83 -5.01 -19.15
N ARG A 562 -4.69 -5.69 -19.34
CA ARG A 562 -4.44 -7.01 -18.78
C ARG A 562 -3.09 -7.04 -18.09
N ILE A 563 -3.02 -7.68 -16.94
CA ILE A 563 -1.79 -7.91 -16.19
C ILE A 563 -1.73 -9.39 -15.85
N ASP A 564 -0.69 -10.05 -16.33
CA ASP A 564 -0.32 -11.42 -16.00
C ASP A 564 0.85 -11.43 -15.02
N GLY A 565 0.86 -12.32 -14.03
CA GLY A 565 1.96 -12.37 -13.07
C GLY A 565 2.24 -13.75 -12.52
N LEU A 566 3.49 -13.88 -12.06
CA LEU A 566 4.02 -15.04 -11.33
C LEU A 566 4.63 -14.55 -10.03
N GLU A 567 4.28 -15.18 -8.92
CA GLU A 567 4.88 -14.95 -7.62
C GLU A 567 5.44 -16.27 -7.07
N LEU A 568 6.66 -16.23 -6.55
CA LEU A 568 7.33 -17.34 -5.90
C LEU A 568 7.85 -16.87 -4.54
N LYS A 569 7.71 -17.70 -3.51
CA LYS A 569 8.30 -17.46 -2.19
C LYS A 569 8.83 -18.76 -1.62
N GLY A 570 9.97 -18.70 -0.96
CA GLY A 570 10.58 -19.81 -0.28
C GLY A 570 11.22 -19.40 1.03
N LEU A 571 11.15 -20.29 2.02
CA LEU A 571 11.84 -20.17 3.30
C LEU A 571 12.43 -21.53 3.66
N TRP A 572 13.68 -21.54 4.09
CA TRP A 572 14.38 -22.73 4.53
C TRP A 572 15.10 -22.52 5.86
N ARG A 573 14.62 -23.19 6.91
CA ARG A 573 15.31 -23.26 8.21
C ARG A 573 16.45 -24.28 8.09
N ALA A 574 17.60 -23.80 7.56
CA ALA A 574 18.75 -24.65 7.24
C ALA A 574 19.33 -25.31 8.50
N THR A 575 19.39 -24.56 9.60
CA THR A 575 19.70 -25.03 10.95
C THR A 575 18.74 -24.38 11.94
N ASP A 576 18.85 -24.68 13.22
CA ASP A 576 18.08 -23.99 14.28
C ASP A 576 18.51 -22.51 14.44
N ALA A 577 19.69 -22.14 13.91
CA ALA A 577 20.26 -20.80 13.98
C ALA A 577 20.25 -20.07 12.63
N LEU A 578 20.08 -20.75 11.49
CA LEU A 578 20.15 -20.18 10.16
C LEU A 578 18.88 -20.40 9.37
N THR A 579 18.23 -19.31 9.02
CA THR A 579 17.08 -19.27 8.10
C THR A 579 17.46 -18.53 6.84
N LEU A 580 17.12 -19.11 5.69
CA LEU A 580 17.27 -18.49 4.37
C LEU A 580 15.89 -18.31 3.75
N GLY A 581 15.67 -17.21 3.10
CA GLY A 581 14.41 -16.94 2.43
C GLY A 581 14.59 -16.13 1.17
N GLY A 582 13.53 -16.11 0.37
CA GLY A 582 13.49 -15.29 -0.82
C GLY A 582 12.12 -15.27 -1.45
N SER A 583 11.88 -14.27 -2.26
CA SER A 583 10.68 -14.12 -3.05
C SER A 583 10.99 -13.49 -4.41
N TYR A 584 10.23 -13.86 -5.40
CA TYR A 584 10.32 -13.35 -6.76
C TYR A 584 8.93 -13.00 -7.29
N ALA A 585 8.81 -11.87 -7.95
CA ALA A 585 7.61 -11.50 -8.68
C ALA A 585 7.98 -11.05 -10.09
N ALA A 586 7.24 -11.58 -11.08
CA ALA A 586 7.28 -11.13 -12.46
C ALA A 586 5.90 -10.64 -12.87
N LEU A 587 5.84 -9.47 -13.49
CA LEU A 587 4.62 -8.82 -13.93
C LEU A 587 4.73 -8.47 -15.42
N ASP A 588 3.71 -8.83 -16.19
CA ASP A 588 3.56 -8.45 -17.59
C ASP A 588 2.21 -7.74 -17.77
N GLY A 589 2.22 -6.49 -18.20
CA GLY A 589 1.03 -5.67 -18.29
C GLY A 589 0.91 -5.01 -19.66
N GLN A 590 -0.27 -5.10 -20.26
CA GLN A 590 -0.57 -4.56 -21.58
C GLN A 590 -1.88 -3.76 -21.59
N SER A 591 -1.99 -2.83 -22.53
CA SER A 591 -3.20 -2.05 -22.82
C SER A 591 -3.53 -2.08 -24.30
N ASP A 592 -4.82 -1.88 -24.60
CA ASP A 592 -5.34 -1.59 -25.93
C ASP A 592 -5.21 -0.08 -26.20
N SER A 593 -4.17 0.31 -26.97
CA SER A 593 -3.82 1.73 -27.09
C SER A 593 -4.66 2.48 -28.13
N ASP A 594 -5.30 1.78 -29.06
CA ASP A 594 -6.07 2.38 -30.15
C ASP A 594 -7.58 2.03 -30.16
N GLY A 595 -8.01 1.13 -29.24
CA GLY A 595 -9.42 0.79 -29.02
C GLY A 595 -9.96 -0.23 -30.02
N ASP A 596 -9.09 -1.02 -30.66
CA ASP A 596 -9.50 -2.04 -31.63
C ASP A 596 -9.80 -3.42 -30.99
N GLY A 597 -9.49 -3.58 -29.70
CA GLY A 597 -9.70 -4.77 -28.88
C GLY A 597 -8.47 -5.66 -28.74
N ASP A 598 -7.38 -5.36 -29.46
CA ASP A 598 -6.10 -6.03 -29.30
C ASP A 598 -5.22 -5.29 -28.29
N LEU A 599 -4.54 -6.03 -27.41
CA LEU A 599 -3.60 -5.45 -26.46
C LEU A 599 -2.25 -5.31 -27.14
N ASP A 600 -1.89 -4.09 -27.50
CA ASP A 600 -0.80 -3.75 -28.42
C ASP A 600 0.34 -2.93 -27.81
N ARG A 601 0.19 -2.49 -26.53
CA ARG A 601 1.17 -1.63 -25.86
C ARG A 601 1.43 -2.08 -24.44
N ASP A 602 2.69 -2.13 -24.04
CA ASP A 602 3.06 -2.40 -22.64
C ASP A 602 2.62 -1.29 -21.70
N LEU A 603 2.21 -1.66 -20.48
CA LEU A 603 2.04 -0.71 -19.39
C LEU A 603 3.41 -0.18 -18.99
N ASN A 604 3.54 1.15 -18.93
CA ASN A 604 4.80 1.82 -18.62
C ASN A 604 5.10 1.85 -17.11
N GLY A 605 6.26 2.37 -16.72
CA GLY A 605 6.73 2.42 -15.34
C GLY A 605 5.89 3.21 -14.35
N ALA A 606 4.89 4.00 -14.82
CA ALA A 606 3.90 4.62 -13.96
C ALA A 606 2.76 3.68 -13.55
N ASN A 607 2.59 2.57 -14.27
CA ASN A 607 1.44 1.68 -14.15
C ASN A 607 1.81 0.25 -13.75
N ILE A 608 3.07 -0.16 -13.89
CA ILE A 608 3.52 -1.52 -13.57
C ILE A 608 4.91 -1.49 -12.93
N SER A 609 5.18 -2.46 -12.05
CA SER A 609 6.49 -2.63 -11.41
C SER A 609 7.44 -3.47 -12.27
N PRO A 610 8.77 -3.35 -12.09
CA PRO A 610 9.73 -4.27 -12.71
C PRO A 610 9.62 -5.64 -12.05
N ASP A 611 10.19 -6.66 -12.71
CA ASP A 611 10.42 -7.94 -12.06
C ASP A 611 11.39 -7.77 -10.89
N ARG A 612 11.09 -8.41 -9.75
CA ARG A 612 11.86 -8.22 -8.53
C ARG A 612 12.22 -9.56 -7.89
N LEU A 613 13.46 -9.62 -7.38
CA LEU A 613 13.95 -10.71 -6.56
C LEU A 613 14.42 -10.19 -5.21
N LEU A 614 13.85 -10.71 -4.14
CA LEU A 614 14.32 -10.51 -2.77
C LEU A 614 14.95 -11.80 -2.28
N LEU A 615 16.19 -11.76 -1.80
CA LEU A 615 16.87 -12.87 -1.12
C LEU A 615 17.34 -12.40 0.24
N TRP A 616 17.20 -13.23 1.26
CA TRP A 616 17.69 -12.89 2.59
C TRP A 616 18.18 -14.12 3.35
N GLY A 617 19.08 -13.87 4.29
CA GLY A 617 19.54 -14.85 5.25
C GLY A 617 19.57 -14.24 6.65
N GLU A 618 19.10 -14.97 7.64
CA GLU A 618 19.08 -14.58 9.03
C GLU A 618 19.78 -15.63 9.89
N TYR A 619 20.71 -15.17 10.72
CA TYR A 619 21.45 -16.02 11.65
C TYR A 619 21.25 -15.53 13.08
N GLU A 620 20.67 -16.40 13.90
CA GLU A 620 20.38 -16.13 15.30
C GLU A 620 21.19 -17.04 16.21
N THR A 621 21.89 -16.46 17.18
CA THR A 621 22.63 -17.21 18.17
C THR A 621 22.72 -16.47 19.51
N GLY A 622 22.14 -17.03 20.54
CA GLY A 622 22.07 -16.39 21.85
C GLY A 622 21.40 -15.01 21.76
N PRO A 623 22.06 -13.92 22.21
CA PRO A 623 21.47 -12.57 22.16
C PRO A 623 21.68 -11.84 20.83
N ILE A 624 22.23 -12.49 19.80
CA ILE A 624 22.62 -11.86 18.54
C ILE A 624 21.74 -12.40 17.41
N ALA A 625 21.17 -11.51 16.62
CA ALA A 625 20.57 -11.81 15.32
C ALA A 625 21.23 -10.97 14.23
N LEU A 626 21.55 -11.59 13.11
CA LEU A 626 22.18 -10.95 11.95
C LEU A 626 21.34 -11.28 10.71
N ARG A 627 20.91 -10.26 9.97
CA ARG A 627 20.18 -10.41 8.71
C ARG A 627 20.92 -9.69 7.59
N LEU A 628 21.04 -10.38 6.46
CA LEU A 628 21.43 -9.79 5.17
C LEU A 628 20.28 -9.96 4.21
N GLN A 629 19.95 -8.92 3.44
CA GLN A 629 18.94 -9.00 2.39
C GLN A 629 19.41 -8.29 1.12
N ALA A 630 19.19 -8.92 -0.01
CA ALA A 630 19.48 -8.37 -1.34
C ALA A 630 18.16 -8.17 -2.08
N GLN A 631 17.93 -6.95 -2.57
CA GLN A 631 16.81 -6.61 -3.42
C GLN A 631 17.33 -6.32 -4.83
N THR A 632 16.94 -7.15 -5.78
CA THR A 632 17.28 -6.97 -7.20
C THR A 632 16.04 -6.56 -7.97
N TYR A 633 16.15 -5.48 -8.68
CA TYR A 633 15.16 -4.94 -9.61
C TYR A 633 15.69 -5.22 -11.01
N LEU A 634 14.98 -6.04 -11.78
CA LEU A 634 15.46 -6.50 -13.09
C LEU A 634 15.20 -5.45 -14.16
N ALA A 635 16.09 -5.39 -15.14
CA ALA A 635 15.96 -4.50 -16.29
C ALA A 635 14.66 -4.75 -17.05
N ARG A 636 14.05 -3.69 -17.59
CA ARG A 636 12.80 -3.74 -18.33
C ARG A 636 12.76 -2.73 -19.46
N ASP A 637 12.44 -3.20 -20.64
CA ASP A 637 12.03 -2.38 -21.78
C ASP A 637 10.50 -2.41 -21.90
N PHE A 638 9.92 -1.39 -22.50
CA PHE A 638 8.49 -1.28 -22.72
C PHE A 638 8.19 -1.15 -24.20
N ASP A 639 7.47 -2.12 -24.76
CA ASP A 639 7.03 -2.07 -26.16
C ASP A 639 6.02 -0.93 -26.34
N GLY A 640 6.22 -0.12 -27.39
CA GLY A 640 5.41 1.06 -27.67
C GLY A 640 5.83 2.34 -26.93
N GLU A 641 6.82 2.29 -26.03
CA GLU A 641 7.43 3.44 -25.37
C GLU A 641 8.80 3.81 -25.98
N PRO A 642 9.27 5.06 -25.82
CA PRO A 642 10.64 5.41 -26.17
C PRO A 642 11.66 4.57 -25.40
N ALA A 643 12.73 4.12 -26.06
CA ALA A 643 13.80 3.35 -25.41
C ALA A 643 14.43 4.06 -24.20
N ALA A 644 14.39 5.39 -24.16
CA ALA A 644 14.84 6.19 -23.01
C ALA A 644 13.92 6.09 -21.78
N ASN A 645 12.78 5.40 -21.87
CA ASN A 645 11.91 5.08 -20.73
C ASN A 645 12.18 3.67 -20.19
N GLY A 646 13.12 2.91 -20.80
CA GLY A 646 13.57 1.62 -20.31
C GLY A 646 14.24 1.74 -18.95
N PHE A 647 14.29 0.64 -18.22
CA PHE A 647 14.90 0.54 -16.91
C PHE A 647 16.06 -0.45 -16.94
N GLU A 648 17.25 -0.02 -16.52
CA GLU A 648 18.46 -0.84 -16.57
C GLU A 648 18.54 -1.87 -15.42
N GLY A 649 17.81 -1.64 -14.32
CA GLY A 649 17.85 -2.49 -13.14
C GLY A 649 18.99 -2.14 -12.19
N TYR A 650 18.87 -2.60 -10.93
CA TYR A 650 19.91 -2.48 -9.92
C TYR A 650 19.74 -3.53 -8.81
N THR A 651 20.76 -3.68 -7.99
CA THR A 651 20.71 -4.54 -6.77
C THR A 651 21.21 -3.77 -5.58
N VAL A 652 20.41 -3.74 -4.52
CA VAL A 652 20.76 -3.15 -3.22
C VAL A 652 20.92 -4.25 -2.19
N LEU A 653 22.01 -4.22 -1.41
CA LEU A 653 22.27 -5.13 -0.31
C LEU A 653 22.12 -4.36 1.01
N ASP A 654 21.28 -4.86 1.92
CA ASP A 654 21.07 -4.30 3.25
C ASP A 654 21.52 -5.29 4.34
N ALA A 655 21.88 -4.76 5.50
CA ALA A 655 22.26 -5.55 6.67
C ALA A 655 21.57 -5.02 7.93
N VAL A 656 21.14 -5.94 8.80
CA VAL A 656 20.63 -5.61 10.14
C VAL A 656 21.36 -6.50 11.16
N ALA A 657 21.94 -5.90 12.18
CA ALA A 657 22.50 -6.60 13.34
C ALA A 657 21.68 -6.21 14.58
N ARG A 658 21.26 -7.18 15.36
CA ARG A 658 20.48 -6.98 16.58
C ARG A 658 21.15 -7.66 17.76
N TYR A 659 21.20 -6.98 18.89
CA TYR A 659 21.76 -7.49 20.15
C TYR A 659 20.79 -7.26 21.30
N GLU A 660 20.35 -8.35 21.92
CA GLU A 660 19.52 -8.37 23.11
C GLU A 660 20.39 -8.12 24.36
N ALA A 661 20.39 -6.86 24.83
CA ALA A 661 21.09 -6.48 26.07
C ALA A 661 20.13 -6.53 27.27
N GLY A 662 20.67 -6.60 28.49
CA GLY A 662 19.87 -6.62 29.70
C GLY A 662 19.02 -5.36 29.95
N PHE A 663 19.29 -4.26 29.22
CA PHE A 663 18.54 -3.00 29.29
C PHE A 663 17.63 -2.77 28.11
N GLY A 664 17.62 -3.64 27.09
CA GLY A 664 16.83 -3.51 25.87
C GLY A 664 17.56 -4.08 24.66
N THR A 665 16.94 -3.96 23.49
CA THR A 665 17.48 -4.40 22.19
C THR A 665 18.20 -3.24 21.49
N VAL A 666 19.44 -3.44 21.11
CA VAL A 666 20.20 -2.50 20.27
C VAL A 666 20.26 -3.08 18.87
N SER A 667 19.85 -2.30 17.87
CA SER A 667 19.90 -2.69 16.46
C SER A 667 20.76 -1.71 15.67
N LEU A 668 21.54 -2.24 14.73
CA LEU A 668 22.24 -1.49 13.69
C LEU A 668 21.73 -1.95 12.34
N GLY A 669 21.06 -1.06 11.61
CA GLY A 669 20.69 -1.23 10.22
C GLY A 669 21.70 -0.52 9.32
N VAL A 670 22.05 -1.13 8.20
CA VAL A 670 22.84 -0.49 7.14
C VAL A 670 22.10 -0.75 5.83
N GLN A 671 21.52 0.29 5.27
CA GLN A 671 20.91 0.28 3.95
C GLN A 671 22.00 0.51 2.90
N ASN A 672 21.84 -0.14 1.73
CA ASN A 672 22.77 -0.05 0.61
C ASN A 672 24.24 -0.29 1.07
N LEU A 673 24.49 -1.44 1.69
CA LEU A 673 25.77 -1.80 2.30
C LEU A 673 26.96 -1.68 1.32
N LEU A 674 26.73 -1.97 0.04
CA LEU A 674 27.75 -1.91 -1.02
C LEU A 674 27.90 -0.52 -1.63
N ASP A 675 27.06 0.43 -1.22
CA ASP A 675 27.07 1.81 -1.72
C ASP A 675 26.88 1.89 -3.24
N GLU A 676 25.90 1.13 -3.73
CA GLU A 676 25.53 1.10 -5.14
C GLU A 676 24.92 2.42 -5.56
N GLN A 677 25.44 3.02 -6.62
CA GLN A 677 24.82 4.19 -7.24
C GLN A 677 23.75 3.72 -8.24
N TYR A 678 22.52 4.15 -8.05
CA TYR A 678 21.39 3.75 -8.89
C TYR A 678 20.39 4.88 -9.06
N ILE A 679 19.65 4.82 -10.17
CA ILE A 679 18.47 5.67 -10.37
C ILE A 679 17.24 4.87 -9.97
N SER A 680 16.33 5.48 -9.18
CA SER A 680 15.12 4.80 -8.76
C SER A 680 14.23 4.45 -9.95
N TYR A 681 13.56 3.29 -9.90
CA TYR A 681 12.71 2.79 -10.98
C TYR A 681 11.76 3.84 -11.55
N PHE A 682 11.05 4.51 -10.65
CA PHE A 682 10.11 5.54 -11.07
C PHE A 682 10.78 6.72 -11.78
N SER A 683 11.92 7.17 -11.28
CA SER A 683 12.67 8.27 -11.91
C SER A 683 13.21 7.88 -13.26
N ASP A 684 13.67 6.64 -13.42
CA ASP A 684 14.26 6.17 -14.66
C ASP A 684 13.20 5.99 -15.77
N THR A 685 12.00 5.53 -15.41
CA THR A 685 10.92 5.24 -16.36
C THR A 685 9.99 6.42 -16.67
N GLN A 686 10.21 7.61 -16.07
CA GLN A 686 9.35 8.78 -16.22
C GLN A 686 9.89 9.85 -17.16
N GLY A 687 9.54 9.77 -18.40
CA GLY A 687 9.76 10.82 -19.40
C GLY A 687 11.25 11.17 -19.64
N PRO A 688 11.76 10.91 -20.83
CA PRO A 688 13.20 10.97 -21.15
C PRO A 688 13.82 12.37 -21.08
N THR A 689 13.03 13.40 -20.84
CA THR A 689 13.48 14.80 -20.79
C THR A 689 13.25 15.47 -19.44
N ASP A 690 12.72 14.74 -18.41
CA ASP A 690 12.46 15.32 -17.10
C ASP A 690 13.72 15.34 -16.23
N ASN A 691 14.54 16.37 -16.44
CA ASN A 691 15.76 16.60 -15.68
C ASN A 691 15.53 17.09 -14.25
N LEU A 692 14.29 17.41 -13.87
CA LEU A 692 13.93 17.80 -12.49
C LEU A 692 13.55 16.60 -11.62
N ARG A 693 13.37 15.41 -12.19
CA ARG A 693 12.94 14.20 -11.48
C ARG A 693 13.80 12.98 -11.81
N PHE A 694 15.05 13.18 -12.17
CA PHE A 694 16.01 12.11 -12.39
C PHE A 694 16.76 11.83 -11.08
N PHE A 695 16.07 11.22 -10.10
CA PHE A 695 16.59 11.03 -8.76
C PHE A 695 17.44 9.78 -8.63
N ALA A 696 18.66 9.94 -8.10
CA ALA A 696 19.41 8.83 -7.57
C ALA A 696 18.68 8.24 -6.35
N GLY A 697 18.88 6.94 -6.13
CA GLY A 697 18.50 6.30 -4.88
C GLY A 697 19.43 6.69 -3.73
N ARG A 698 19.01 6.40 -2.50
CA ARG A 698 19.80 6.68 -1.31
C ARG A 698 21.04 5.80 -1.27
N GLY A 699 22.20 6.40 -1.03
CA GLY A 699 23.48 5.75 -0.81
C GLY A 699 23.53 5.01 0.53
N ARG A 700 24.73 4.60 0.94
CA ARG A 700 24.91 3.86 2.20
C ARG A 700 24.47 4.69 3.39
N THR A 701 23.57 4.11 4.20
CA THR A 701 22.97 4.78 5.35
C THR A 701 23.00 3.85 6.54
N ALA A 702 23.39 4.36 7.70
CA ALA A 702 23.42 3.62 8.95
C ALA A 702 22.35 4.14 9.92
N THR A 703 21.64 3.21 10.57
CA THR A 703 20.62 3.51 11.57
C THR A 703 20.90 2.72 12.84
N VAL A 704 21.04 3.42 13.97
CA VAL A 704 21.17 2.79 15.29
C VAL A 704 19.86 2.98 16.04
N THR A 705 19.30 1.88 16.53
CA THR A 705 18.02 1.87 17.27
C THR A 705 18.21 1.21 18.63
N LEU A 706 17.68 1.83 19.67
CA LEU A 706 17.50 1.23 20.98
C LEU A 706 16.01 1.06 21.24
N THR A 707 15.58 -0.18 21.45
CA THR A 707 14.20 -0.51 21.83
C THR A 707 14.17 -1.16 23.21
N ARG A 708 13.21 -0.76 24.05
CA ARG A 708 12.97 -1.39 25.35
C ARG A 708 11.49 -1.67 25.55
N SER A 709 11.19 -2.92 25.84
CA SER A 709 9.86 -3.34 26.32
C SER A 709 9.80 -3.30 27.85
N PHE A 710 8.62 -3.09 28.43
CA PHE A 710 8.36 -3.00 29.87
C PHE A 710 6.96 -3.54 30.22
#